data_544c7d6cb5ae96cc9b96d571cbbc52fd
#
_entry.id   544c7d6cb5ae96cc9b96d571cbbc52fd
#
_cell.length_a   1.000
_cell.length_b   1.000
_cell.length_c   1.000
_cell.angle_alpha   90.00
_cell.angle_beta   90.00
_cell.angle_gamma   90.00
#
_symmetry.space_group_name_H-M   'P 1'
#
loop_
_entity.id
_entity.type
_entity.pdbx_description
1 polymer ?
#
loop_
_entity_poly.entity_id
_entity_poly.type
_entity_poly.pdbx_seq_one_letter_code
_entity_poly.pdbx_strand_id
1 'polypeptide(L)'
;MKLRKLLLSVLMVAASLAANAQLNSSNATTNYAKFKKFFNDDICTELALPYSAMTDEQLREQMSDIAKELVDVAIKIKNDAWEKNEKEFRIAKFKPHTNPMIWEDYMNVYTYSLMPVPTGITGNYEYVMIFVGDDVPEEVSLSVCKVVGNDGHGFSYNSIKKGLNVVQMPGDEEARMLFLEYYVNTDTTATSKKLADYPEITLHIEGGHVNGYFDITKHDDAYWRELLATHKADSVLSSYKGIQVMGEKVMFHMSRDKIAAVCPNTITDAIGWWDELVKFEHKLMGADKYYDRWNDLIMARNGEGSYMYATQGYTYYENSTLAEILPWEAVYSSPGRIWGPAHEIGHVNQGTINIVSCTEASNNLFSNAMIHNVGKTTTRGVGVATCRDDYSKKIAFPLRGDVIGKSRMFFQLYLYFHAAEKDTTFYPRLFEALRHDRLNKGYQDSNWAYHTSATEDQLKFAEKCCEIAQMDLSEFFEAWGFFETMDETVVGDYGTYIVSLSKEEAEASRARMQRYEKKAGHLMFIEDRIKPSPRTDGVAGNRIDFNDEYAIGKMGSFGQWGDYIDESVKAQGYYYARSLNTITIKEATGAKGALGFKLYNAQTGELLDFNNGYKLTVPVAHANAPLKVVAAQADGTDYTVPSVADSDDEEMQLESLNATLATVKNLTSKTTTTGKEIGHFYKSALTEINALYKEAKAAADNKDTSKHSYKEWIALLEQEMEALKSNPSARAYLKELDVYTLTNGQLRSYGMCYDKYGLIANTTQQMANTLPNKRWMFESTGVAHHYYIKNKNGLYINDMADNGTSCSGEDQLTAWVFKANYLDDGTVYFTTQDGLYLAMDVNSYNIVAGKELVSAATWGIRAVELNNTAIEEVEFEAENEEVKSEIYDLTGRKVENPTKGMYIVNGKKVFIK
;
A
#
# COMPACT_ATOMS: atom_id res chain seq x y z
N MET A 1 -5.05 18.94 -89.90
CA MET A 1 -3.69 19.14 -89.32
C MET A 1 -3.64 20.20 -88.18
N LYS A 2 -4.29 21.34 -88.27
CA LYS A 2 -4.26 22.39 -87.26
C LYS A 2 -4.92 21.98 -85.92
N LEU A 3 -6.01 21.22 -85.92
CA LEU A 3 -6.69 20.77 -84.71
C LEU A 3 -5.86 19.74 -83.92
N ARG A 4 -5.13 18.85 -84.66
CA ARG A 4 -4.21 17.88 -83.98
C ARG A 4 -2.99 18.56 -83.35
N LYS A 5 -2.47 19.64 -83.92
CA LYS A 5 -1.38 20.42 -83.33
C LYS A 5 -1.85 21.26 -82.14
N LEU A 6 -3.08 21.75 -82.19
CA LEU A 6 -3.66 22.47 -81.04
C LEU A 6 -3.98 21.50 -79.90
N LEU A 7 -4.50 20.30 -80.19
CA LEU A 7 -4.70 19.28 -79.19
C LEU A 7 -3.38 18.77 -78.49
N LEU A 8 -2.32 18.59 -79.34
CA LEU A 8 -0.99 18.23 -78.86
C LEU A 8 -0.37 19.36 -78.05
N SER A 9 -0.52 20.62 -78.49
CA SER A 9 -0.02 21.74 -77.70
C SER A 9 -0.82 21.97 -76.38
N VAL A 10 -2.14 21.73 -76.37
CA VAL A 10 -2.98 21.77 -75.17
C VAL A 10 -2.66 20.59 -74.25
N LEU A 11 -2.40 19.41 -74.83
CA LEU A 11 -1.93 18.22 -74.04
C LEU A 11 -0.52 18.43 -73.45
N MET A 12 0.40 19.07 -74.21
CA MET A 12 1.74 19.39 -73.72
C MET A 12 1.68 20.53 -72.70
N VAL A 13 0.83 21.50 -72.79
CA VAL A 13 0.64 22.55 -71.79
C VAL A 13 -0.09 21.99 -70.61
N ALA A 14 -1.07 21.12 -70.77
CA ALA A 14 -1.70 20.42 -69.64
C ALA A 14 -0.73 19.44 -68.96
N ALA A 15 0.15 18.78 -69.75
CA ALA A 15 1.20 17.93 -69.16
C ALA A 15 2.29 18.77 -68.49
N SER A 16 2.66 19.94 -68.98
CA SER A 16 3.62 20.84 -68.36
C SER A 16 3.00 21.54 -67.08
N LEU A 17 1.69 21.83 -67.14
CA LEU A 17 0.98 22.32 -65.92
C LEU A 17 0.79 21.25 -64.87
N ALA A 18 0.64 19.98 -65.29
CA ALA A 18 0.60 18.84 -64.31
C ALA A 18 1.99 18.52 -63.76
N ALA A 19 3.07 18.75 -64.49
CA ALA A 19 4.46 18.55 -64.09
C ALA A 19 4.94 19.60 -63.06
N ASN A 20 4.28 20.75 -62.96
CA ASN A 20 4.57 21.81 -61.99
C ASN A 20 3.60 21.83 -60.81
N ALA A 21 2.75 20.82 -60.67
CA ALA A 21 1.91 20.71 -59.48
C ALA A 21 2.76 20.29 -58.29
N GLN A 22 2.65 21.06 -57.20
CA GLN A 22 3.31 20.75 -55.93
C GLN A 22 3.06 19.27 -55.53
N LEU A 23 4.09 18.59 -55.09
CA LEU A 23 4.01 17.21 -54.64
C LEU A 23 3.07 17.09 -53.45
N ASN A 24 2.15 16.12 -53.51
CA ASN A 24 1.19 15.83 -52.46
C ASN A 24 0.76 14.35 -52.51
N SER A 25 -0.03 13.90 -51.54
CA SER A 25 -0.48 12.52 -51.46
C SER A 25 -1.25 12.00 -52.68
N SER A 26 -1.95 12.86 -53.41
CA SER A 26 -2.74 12.45 -54.60
C SER A 26 -1.90 12.21 -55.83
N ASN A 27 -0.74 12.85 -55.98
CA ASN A 27 0.14 12.68 -57.13
C ASN A 27 1.45 11.91 -56.83
N ALA A 28 1.66 11.52 -55.54
CA ALA A 28 2.86 10.84 -55.09
C ALA A 28 3.16 9.56 -55.88
N THR A 29 2.19 8.65 -56.03
CA THR A 29 2.35 7.37 -56.73
C THR A 29 2.76 7.58 -58.19
N THR A 30 2.13 8.55 -58.89
CA THR A 30 2.46 8.84 -60.31
C THR A 30 3.85 9.45 -60.47
N ASN A 31 4.22 10.35 -59.57
CA ASN A 31 5.56 10.94 -59.54
C ASN A 31 6.62 9.89 -59.21
N TYR A 32 6.37 9.04 -58.19
CA TYR A 32 7.28 7.97 -57.80
C TYR A 32 7.55 6.99 -58.97
N ALA A 33 6.53 6.55 -59.69
CA ALA A 33 6.67 5.64 -60.83
C ALA A 33 7.57 6.18 -61.96
N LYS A 34 7.65 7.49 -62.11
CA LYS A 34 8.58 8.17 -63.01
C LYS A 34 9.96 8.34 -62.38
N PHE A 35 10.02 8.80 -61.14
CA PHE A 35 11.23 9.14 -60.38
C PHE A 35 12.13 7.94 -60.11
N LYS A 36 11.53 6.79 -59.68
CA LYS A 36 12.24 5.55 -59.42
C LYS A 36 13.11 5.05 -60.59
N LYS A 37 12.72 5.34 -61.82
CA LYS A 37 13.45 4.90 -63.02
C LYS A 37 14.87 5.49 -63.12
N PHE A 38 15.16 6.53 -62.38
CA PHE A 38 16.46 7.18 -62.34
C PHE A 38 17.38 6.59 -61.29
N PHE A 39 16.93 5.62 -60.48
CA PHE A 39 17.65 5.07 -59.36
C PHE A 39 17.87 3.57 -59.51
N ASN A 40 18.94 3.06 -58.86
CA ASN A 40 19.25 1.63 -58.77
C ASN A 40 18.39 0.91 -57.74
N ASP A 41 17.85 1.67 -56.77
CA ASP A 41 17.09 1.14 -55.66
C ASP A 41 15.67 1.76 -55.58
N ASP A 42 14.76 1.13 -54.82
CA ASP A 42 13.36 1.51 -54.72
C ASP A 42 13.09 2.57 -53.65
N ILE A 43 14.03 2.84 -52.78
CA ILE A 43 13.97 3.98 -51.89
C ILE A 43 14.67 5.23 -52.44
N CYS A 44 15.16 5.15 -53.67
CA CYS A 44 15.73 6.27 -54.44
C CYS A 44 16.94 6.91 -53.71
N THR A 45 17.94 6.10 -53.31
CA THR A 45 19.16 6.59 -52.63
C THR A 45 20.41 6.54 -53.50
N GLU A 46 20.39 5.84 -54.64
CA GLU A 46 21.52 5.70 -55.56
C GLU A 46 21.10 5.92 -57.02
N LEU A 47 21.57 7.03 -57.59
CA LEU A 47 21.28 7.32 -59.02
C LEU A 47 21.97 6.33 -59.95
N ALA A 48 21.17 5.79 -60.89
CA ALA A 48 21.67 4.89 -61.90
C ALA A 48 22.51 5.63 -62.98
N LEU A 49 23.39 4.89 -63.67
CA LEU A 49 24.01 5.38 -64.86
C LEU A 49 23.01 5.39 -66.01
N PRO A 50 23.00 6.44 -66.89
CA PRO A 50 24.00 7.51 -67.00
C PRO A 50 23.68 8.73 -66.08
N TYR A 51 22.56 8.74 -65.35
CA TYR A 51 22.02 9.92 -64.66
C TYR A 51 22.99 10.45 -63.55
N SER A 52 23.70 9.58 -62.89
CA SER A 52 24.67 9.97 -61.85
C SER A 52 25.88 10.73 -62.43
N ALA A 53 26.14 10.60 -63.76
CA ALA A 53 27.21 11.29 -64.42
C ALA A 53 26.78 12.59 -65.11
N MET A 54 25.49 12.94 -65.07
CA MET A 54 24.94 14.17 -65.73
C MET A 54 25.27 15.42 -64.91
N THR A 55 25.27 16.60 -65.55
CA THR A 55 25.24 17.88 -64.80
C THR A 55 23.87 18.05 -64.11
N ASP A 56 23.77 18.99 -63.19
CA ASP A 56 22.49 19.28 -62.53
C ASP A 56 21.43 19.80 -63.53
N GLU A 57 21.83 20.59 -64.47
CA GLU A 57 20.95 21.10 -65.53
C GLU A 57 20.46 19.96 -66.46
N GLN A 58 21.32 19.06 -66.87
CA GLN A 58 20.93 17.89 -67.67
C GLN A 58 19.98 17.00 -66.92
N LEU A 59 20.21 16.78 -65.61
CA LEU A 59 19.35 15.97 -64.77
C LEU A 59 17.97 16.63 -64.59
N ARG A 60 17.89 17.94 -64.36
CA ARG A 60 16.65 18.70 -64.32
C ARG A 60 15.86 18.61 -65.69
N GLU A 61 16.56 18.66 -66.81
CA GLU A 61 15.93 18.49 -68.12
C GLU A 61 15.33 17.08 -68.28
N GLN A 62 16.05 16.02 -67.83
CA GLN A 62 15.59 14.63 -67.92
C GLN A 62 14.40 14.37 -67.01
N MET A 63 14.31 15.08 -65.91
CA MET A 63 13.24 14.98 -64.95
C MET A 63 12.17 16.06 -65.08
N SER A 64 12.09 16.70 -66.20
CA SER A 64 11.22 17.89 -66.43
C SER A 64 9.70 17.61 -66.25
N ASP A 65 9.30 16.33 -66.25
CA ASP A 65 7.92 15.88 -66.04
C ASP A 65 7.68 15.27 -64.60
N ILE A 66 8.61 15.50 -63.71
CA ILE A 66 8.57 15.06 -62.28
C ILE A 66 8.44 16.31 -61.42
N ALA A 67 7.77 16.17 -60.28
CA ALA A 67 7.64 17.25 -59.31
C ALA A 67 9.02 17.78 -58.87
N LYS A 68 9.12 19.10 -58.78
CA LYS A 68 10.37 19.81 -58.49
C LYS A 68 11.05 19.32 -57.20
N GLU A 69 10.29 19.06 -56.20
CA GLU A 69 10.77 18.58 -54.88
C GLU A 69 11.56 17.28 -55.02
N LEU A 70 11.12 16.33 -55.86
CA LEU A 70 11.82 15.10 -56.17
C LEU A 70 13.09 15.31 -57.00
N VAL A 71 13.04 16.26 -57.93
CA VAL A 71 14.21 16.62 -58.72
C VAL A 71 15.31 17.21 -57.82
N ASP A 72 14.95 18.03 -56.89
CA ASP A 72 15.89 18.59 -55.91
C ASP A 72 16.47 17.48 -54.99
N VAL A 73 15.70 16.47 -54.60
CA VAL A 73 16.19 15.27 -53.93
C VAL A 73 17.24 14.52 -54.75
N ALA A 74 16.96 14.29 -56.07
CA ALA A 74 17.92 13.62 -56.95
C ALA A 74 19.24 14.38 -57.07
N ILE A 75 19.21 15.69 -57.16
CA ILE A 75 20.41 16.54 -57.22
C ILE A 75 21.18 16.50 -55.89
N LYS A 76 20.48 16.54 -54.78
CA LYS A 76 21.05 16.39 -53.43
C LYS A 76 21.81 15.06 -53.32
N ILE A 77 21.20 13.98 -53.71
CA ILE A 77 21.78 12.62 -53.67
C ILE A 77 23.00 12.56 -54.61
N LYS A 78 22.87 13.04 -55.84
CA LYS A 78 23.94 13.05 -56.83
C LYS A 78 25.22 13.75 -56.28
N ASN A 79 25.03 14.88 -55.65
CA ASN A 79 26.10 15.71 -55.17
C ASN A 79 26.59 15.36 -53.76
N ASP A 80 26.01 14.32 -53.13
CA ASP A 80 26.24 13.96 -51.69
C ASP A 80 26.11 15.20 -50.80
N ALA A 81 25.13 16.03 -51.10
CA ALA A 81 24.95 17.35 -50.48
C ALA A 81 24.15 17.25 -49.18
N TRP A 82 24.69 16.48 -48.26
CA TRP A 82 24.14 16.30 -46.91
C TRP A 82 24.75 17.32 -45.94
N GLU A 83 23.89 17.86 -45.08
CA GLU A 83 24.38 18.54 -43.90
C GLU A 83 25.00 17.53 -42.92
N LYS A 84 25.80 18.03 -41.99
CA LYS A 84 26.46 17.17 -41.00
C LYS A 84 25.43 16.34 -40.24
N ASN A 85 25.66 15.03 -40.18
CA ASN A 85 24.78 14.03 -39.56
C ASN A 85 23.37 13.88 -40.15
N GLU A 86 23.03 14.67 -41.21
CA GLU A 86 21.70 14.59 -41.82
C GLU A 86 21.42 13.21 -42.45
N LYS A 87 22.42 12.66 -43.17
CA LYS A 87 22.27 11.40 -43.88
C LYS A 87 21.86 10.23 -43.00
N GLU A 88 22.29 10.22 -41.75
CA GLU A 88 21.95 9.18 -40.79
C GLU A 88 20.43 9.08 -40.54
N PHE A 89 19.74 10.23 -40.51
CA PHE A 89 18.30 10.30 -40.26
C PHE A 89 17.48 10.31 -41.57
N ARG A 90 18.07 10.75 -42.67
CA ARG A 90 17.41 10.75 -43.97
C ARG A 90 17.34 9.34 -44.60
N ILE A 91 18.39 8.55 -44.42
CA ILE A 91 18.46 7.16 -44.93
C ILE A 91 18.71 6.28 -43.71
N ALA A 92 17.61 5.91 -43.01
CA ALA A 92 17.70 5.27 -41.73
C ALA A 92 17.18 3.83 -41.77
N LYS A 93 17.82 2.96 -41.01
CA LYS A 93 17.38 1.59 -40.76
C LYS A 93 16.55 1.52 -39.49
N PHE A 94 15.46 0.76 -39.56
CA PHE A 94 14.52 0.58 -38.45
C PHE A 94 14.33 -0.91 -38.16
N LYS A 95 14.45 -1.27 -36.89
CA LYS A 95 14.14 -2.61 -36.40
C LYS A 95 12.66 -2.77 -36.17
N PRO A 96 12.14 -4.01 -36.25
CA PRO A 96 10.78 -4.27 -35.82
C PRO A 96 10.59 -4.07 -34.35
N HIS A 97 9.44 -3.55 -33.97
CA HIS A 97 8.97 -3.50 -32.59
C HIS A 97 7.73 -4.38 -32.43
N THR A 98 7.55 -4.91 -31.26
CA THR A 98 6.34 -5.66 -30.92
C THR A 98 5.12 -4.73 -30.89
N ASN A 99 3.96 -5.27 -31.21
CA ASN A 99 2.71 -4.55 -31.00
C ASN A 99 2.44 -4.44 -29.49
N PRO A 100 2.52 -3.25 -28.89
CA PRO A 100 2.42 -3.10 -27.44
C PRO A 100 1.07 -3.58 -26.89
N MET A 101 -0.02 -3.48 -27.64
CA MET A 101 -1.34 -3.93 -27.21
C MET A 101 -1.42 -5.45 -27.00
N ILE A 102 -0.70 -6.25 -27.78
CA ILE A 102 -0.66 -7.71 -27.64
C ILE A 102 0.08 -8.09 -26.37
N TRP A 103 1.21 -7.44 -26.14
CA TRP A 103 2.04 -7.74 -24.98
C TRP A 103 1.49 -7.15 -23.66
N GLU A 104 0.80 -6.02 -23.72
CA GLU A 104 0.02 -5.48 -22.60
C GLU A 104 -0.94 -6.54 -22.04
N ASP A 105 -1.75 -7.13 -22.93
CA ASP A 105 -2.70 -8.17 -22.51
C ASP A 105 -1.97 -9.38 -21.92
N TYR A 106 -0.92 -9.88 -22.60
CA TYR A 106 -0.23 -11.07 -22.09
C TYR A 106 0.49 -10.83 -20.77
N MET A 107 1.24 -9.75 -20.65
CA MET A 107 2.03 -9.43 -19.45
C MET A 107 1.16 -8.89 -18.32
N ASN A 108 -0.07 -8.47 -18.62
CA ASN A 108 -0.95 -7.75 -17.70
C ASN A 108 -0.25 -6.50 -17.13
N VAL A 109 0.21 -5.67 -18.06
CA VAL A 109 0.91 -4.40 -17.79
C VAL A 109 0.15 -3.24 -18.41
N TYR A 110 0.46 -2.02 -18.04
CA TYR A 110 0.01 -0.85 -18.78
C TYR A 110 0.63 -0.82 -20.18
N THR A 111 -0.06 -0.20 -21.10
CA THR A 111 0.47 0.00 -22.45
C THR A 111 1.81 0.71 -22.40
N TYR A 112 2.81 0.09 -23.00
CA TYR A 112 4.10 0.73 -23.26
C TYR A 112 3.95 1.81 -24.32
N SER A 113 5.04 2.47 -24.69
CA SER A 113 4.98 3.55 -25.68
C SER A 113 4.34 3.11 -26.99
N LEU A 114 3.35 3.85 -27.44
CA LEU A 114 2.76 3.69 -28.78
C LEU A 114 3.62 4.34 -29.88
N MET A 115 4.73 4.97 -29.52
CA MET A 115 5.68 5.61 -30.44
C MET A 115 7.07 5.03 -30.22
N PRO A 116 7.35 3.85 -30.81
CA PRO A 116 8.58 3.13 -30.46
C PRO A 116 9.85 3.79 -30.96
N VAL A 117 9.85 4.41 -32.17
CA VAL A 117 11.08 4.90 -32.75
C VAL A 117 10.90 6.32 -33.30
N PRO A 118 11.66 7.32 -32.80
CA PRO A 118 11.76 8.62 -33.47
C PRO A 118 12.51 8.48 -34.76
N THR A 119 12.10 9.21 -35.81
CA THR A 119 12.81 9.26 -37.09
C THR A 119 13.96 10.27 -37.09
N GLY A 120 13.99 11.18 -36.15
CA GLY A 120 14.89 12.32 -36.14
C GLY A 120 14.44 13.46 -37.08
N ILE A 121 13.23 13.37 -37.65
CA ILE A 121 12.67 14.37 -38.53
C ILE A 121 11.56 15.14 -37.81
N THR A 122 11.63 16.45 -37.87
CA THR A 122 10.61 17.39 -37.36
C THR A 122 10.06 18.27 -38.47
N GLY A 123 8.89 18.84 -38.26
CA GLY A 123 8.27 19.77 -39.23
C GLY A 123 7.10 20.53 -38.62
N ASN A 124 6.74 21.64 -39.33
CA ASN A 124 5.62 22.50 -38.98
C ASN A 124 4.91 22.93 -40.26
N TYR A 125 3.80 22.28 -40.59
CA TYR A 125 3.05 22.40 -41.86
C TYR A 125 3.75 21.88 -43.11
N GLU A 126 5.06 21.53 -43.08
CA GLU A 126 5.78 21.01 -44.23
C GLU A 126 5.29 19.62 -44.61
N TYR A 127 5.51 19.27 -45.90
CA TYR A 127 5.34 17.92 -46.39
C TYR A 127 6.64 17.13 -46.22
N VAL A 128 6.51 15.94 -45.72
CA VAL A 128 7.59 14.96 -45.61
C VAL A 128 7.36 13.87 -46.65
N MET A 129 8.38 13.55 -47.44
CA MET A 129 8.43 12.50 -48.42
C MET A 129 9.07 11.26 -47.82
N ILE A 130 8.37 10.13 -47.82
CA ILE A 130 8.84 8.90 -47.23
C ILE A 130 8.85 7.82 -48.31
N PHE A 131 10.05 7.39 -48.70
CA PHE A 131 10.25 6.30 -49.65
C PHE A 131 10.37 4.99 -48.88
N VAL A 132 9.46 4.07 -49.14
CA VAL A 132 9.36 2.74 -48.52
C VAL A 132 9.72 1.70 -49.57
N GLY A 133 10.71 0.88 -49.30
CA GLY A 133 11.22 -0.13 -50.21
C GLY A 133 10.32 -1.37 -50.33
N ASP A 134 10.70 -2.24 -51.28
CA ASP A 134 10.03 -3.52 -51.51
C ASP A 134 10.42 -4.60 -50.46
N ASP A 135 11.44 -4.33 -49.66
CA ASP A 135 11.92 -5.20 -48.58
C ASP A 135 10.96 -5.27 -47.38
N VAL A 136 9.98 -4.36 -47.29
CA VAL A 136 8.95 -4.36 -46.24
C VAL A 136 8.03 -5.57 -46.42
N PRO A 137 7.87 -6.46 -45.45
CA PRO A 137 6.99 -7.60 -45.52
C PRO A 137 5.53 -7.20 -45.77
N GLU A 138 4.81 -7.97 -46.57
CA GLU A 138 3.40 -7.68 -46.91
C GLU A 138 2.46 -7.81 -45.72
N GLU A 139 2.80 -8.68 -44.75
CA GLU A 139 2.04 -8.91 -43.52
C GLU A 139 2.22 -7.81 -42.49
N VAL A 140 3.12 -6.87 -42.70
CA VAL A 140 3.43 -5.78 -41.76
C VAL A 140 2.77 -4.49 -42.25
N SER A 141 2.02 -3.88 -41.36
CA SER A 141 1.48 -2.53 -41.56
C SER A 141 2.45 -1.49 -40.96
N LEU A 142 2.84 -0.53 -41.81
CA LEU A 142 3.64 0.61 -41.35
C LEU A 142 2.74 1.82 -41.15
N SER A 143 2.94 2.54 -40.06
CA SER A 143 2.31 3.83 -39.86
C SER A 143 3.34 4.86 -39.40
N VAL A 144 3.00 6.13 -39.57
CA VAL A 144 3.82 7.24 -39.12
C VAL A 144 2.99 8.09 -38.18
N CYS A 145 3.53 8.28 -36.99
CA CYS A 145 2.91 9.05 -35.93
C CYS A 145 3.54 10.43 -35.81
N LYS A 146 2.73 11.46 -35.62
CA LYS A 146 3.15 12.86 -35.43
C LYS A 146 2.76 13.30 -34.03
N VAL A 147 3.74 13.58 -33.19
CA VAL A 147 3.52 13.96 -31.79
C VAL A 147 3.32 15.46 -31.67
N VAL A 148 2.36 15.87 -30.89
CA VAL A 148 2.01 17.26 -30.61
C VAL A 148 2.72 17.71 -29.32
N GLY A 149 3.83 18.43 -29.45
CA GLY A 149 4.59 18.97 -28.33
C GLY A 149 5.26 17.88 -27.46
N ASN A 150 5.95 18.28 -26.41
CA ASN A 150 6.59 17.38 -25.45
C ASN A 150 5.64 16.99 -24.28
N ASP A 151 4.61 17.76 -24.05
CA ASP A 151 3.54 17.53 -23.06
C ASP A 151 2.18 17.21 -23.70
N GLY A 152 2.10 17.20 -25.04
CA GLY A 152 0.87 16.96 -25.78
C GLY A 152 0.40 15.51 -25.74
N HIS A 153 -0.92 15.31 -25.67
CA HIS A 153 -1.59 14.00 -25.71
C HIS A 153 -2.13 13.65 -27.11
N GLY A 154 -1.90 14.50 -28.09
CA GLY A 154 -2.45 14.34 -29.43
C GLY A 154 -1.53 13.52 -30.33
N PHE A 155 -2.05 12.43 -30.89
CA PHE A 155 -1.40 11.63 -31.92
C PHE A 155 -2.13 11.84 -33.24
N SER A 156 -1.37 11.83 -34.34
CA SER A 156 -1.93 11.82 -35.67
C SER A 156 -1.24 10.74 -36.49
N TYR A 157 -1.98 9.74 -36.91
CA TYR A 157 -1.46 8.57 -37.60
C TYR A 157 -1.63 8.70 -39.10
N ASN A 158 -0.65 8.25 -39.87
CA ASN A 158 -0.73 8.10 -41.31
C ASN A 158 -0.15 6.73 -41.66
N SER A 159 -0.96 5.87 -42.26
CA SER A 159 -0.45 4.64 -42.85
C SER A 159 0.41 4.95 -44.08
N ILE A 160 1.56 4.29 -44.18
CA ILE A 160 2.47 4.37 -45.32
C ILE A 160 2.51 3.06 -46.11
N LYS A 161 2.77 3.13 -47.38
CA LYS A 161 2.79 2.01 -48.31
C LYS A 161 4.12 1.95 -49.05
N LYS A 162 4.46 0.82 -49.67
CA LYS A 162 5.59 0.69 -50.60
C LYS A 162 5.56 1.79 -51.65
N GLY A 163 6.70 2.38 -51.92
CA GLY A 163 6.87 3.54 -52.80
C GLY A 163 6.90 4.86 -52.06
N LEU A 164 6.53 5.94 -52.72
CA LEU A 164 6.54 7.30 -52.17
C LEU A 164 5.24 7.61 -51.43
N ASN A 165 5.38 7.97 -50.16
CA ASN A 165 4.32 8.55 -49.36
C ASN A 165 4.63 10.02 -49.07
N VAL A 166 3.62 10.87 -49.19
CA VAL A 166 3.73 12.29 -48.85
C VAL A 166 2.82 12.59 -47.71
N VAL A 167 3.42 12.94 -46.57
CA VAL A 167 2.74 13.17 -45.27
C VAL A 167 2.89 14.64 -44.88
N GLN A 168 1.79 15.32 -44.68
CA GLN A 168 1.83 16.67 -44.15
C GLN A 168 2.01 16.64 -42.62
N MET A 169 3.03 17.33 -42.15
CA MET A 169 3.23 17.52 -40.72
C MET A 169 2.12 18.45 -40.18
N PRO A 170 1.54 18.18 -39.02
CA PRO A 170 0.63 19.13 -38.40
C PRO A 170 1.41 20.39 -38.02
N GLY A 171 0.71 21.50 -38.03
CA GLY A 171 1.29 22.76 -37.71
C GLY A 171 0.50 23.50 -36.63
N ASP A 172 1.24 24.17 -35.79
CA ASP A 172 0.78 25.15 -34.86
C ASP A 172 1.97 26.04 -34.42
N GLU A 173 2.03 26.48 -33.16
CA GLU A 173 3.13 27.28 -32.65
C GLU A 173 4.44 26.50 -32.46
N GLU A 174 4.38 25.16 -32.47
CA GLU A 174 5.54 24.29 -32.28
C GLU A 174 5.69 23.27 -33.43
N ALA A 175 6.93 22.98 -33.82
CA ALA A 175 7.21 21.88 -34.73
C ALA A 175 6.90 20.51 -34.09
N ARG A 176 6.64 19.50 -34.93
CA ARG A 176 6.28 18.13 -34.52
C ARG A 176 7.34 17.14 -34.92
N MET A 177 7.57 16.14 -34.08
CA MET A 177 8.45 15.01 -34.35
C MET A 177 7.68 13.91 -35.09
N LEU A 178 8.33 13.31 -36.07
CA LEU A 178 7.88 12.15 -36.82
C LEU A 178 8.40 10.87 -36.14
N PHE A 179 7.50 9.96 -35.82
CA PHE A 179 7.82 8.62 -35.27
C PHE A 179 7.41 7.55 -36.27
N LEU A 180 8.12 6.43 -36.29
CA LEU A 180 7.77 5.24 -37.07
C LEU A 180 7.21 4.16 -36.16
N GLU A 181 6.08 3.60 -36.53
CA GLU A 181 5.49 2.40 -35.95
C GLU A 181 5.71 1.24 -36.92
N TYR A 182 6.83 0.56 -36.80
CA TYR A 182 7.08 -0.73 -37.47
C TYR A 182 6.72 -1.86 -36.51
N TYR A 183 5.41 -2.06 -36.31
CA TYR A 183 4.90 -3.08 -35.41
C TYR A 183 4.80 -4.43 -36.08
N VAL A 184 5.24 -5.46 -35.38
CA VAL A 184 5.14 -6.86 -35.74
C VAL A 184 4.39 -7.65 -34.67
N ASN A 185 3.63 -8.64 -35.12
CA ASN A 185 2.88 -9.49 -34.20
C ASN A 185 3.76 -10.69 -33.79
N THR A 186 4.39 -10.56 -32.65
CA THR A 186 4.98 -11.67 -31.92
C THR A 186 4.03 -12.08 -30.81
N ASP A 187 3.99 -13.34 -30.45
CA ASP A 187 3.20 -13.81 -29.32
C ASP A 187 4.03 -14.70 -28.40
N THR A 188 3.41 -15.18 -27.34
CA THR A 188 4.06 -15.97 -26.30
C THR A 188 4.09 -17.46 -26.60
N THR A 189 3.46 -17.91 -27.67
CA THR A 189 3.45 -19.33 -28.03
C THR A 189 4.82 -19.78 -28.54
N ALA A 190 5.17 -21.05 -28.29
CA ALA A 190 6.44 -21.60 -28.75
C ALA A 190 6.63 -21.58 -30.27
N THR A 191 5.53 -21.45 -31.01
CA THR A 191 5.50 -21.42 -32.49
C THR A 191 5.46 -20.02 -33.07
N SER A 192 5.37 -18.96 -32.26
CA SER A 192 5.33 -17.59 -32.74
C SER A 192 6.67 -17.17 -33.36
N LYS A 193 6.58 -16.28 -34.31
CA LYS A 193 7.75 -15.58 -34.86
C LYS A 193 8.42 -14.76 -33.75
N LYS A 194 9.75 -14.72 -33.79
CA LYS A 194 10.60 -13.85 -32.99
C LYS A 194 10.86 -12.53 -33.71
N LEU A 195 11.32 -11.54 -32.98
CA LEU A 195 11.72 -10.26 -33.60
C LEU A 195 12.78 -10.46 -34.69
N ALA A 196 13.71 -11.39 -34.50
CA ALA A 196 14.75 -11.71 -35.49
C ALA A 196 14.23 -12.35 -36.80
N ASP A 197 12.99 -12.80 -36.83
CA ASP A 197 12.35 -13.37 -38.01
C ASP A 197 11.76 -12.29 -38.94
N TYR A 198 11.81 -11.04 -38.53
CA TYR A 198 11.40 -9.87 -39.29
C TYR A 198 12.64 -9.06 -39.72
N PRO A 199 12.70 -8.56 -40.97
CA PRO A 199 13.84 -7.80 -41.42
C PRO A 199 13.94 -6.42 -40.77
N GLU A 200 15.13 -5.88 -40.72
CA GLU A 200 15.29 -4.41 -40.63
C GLU A 200 14.84 -3.80 -41.94
N ILE A 201 14.08 -2.70 -41.89
CA ILE A 201 13.66 -1.95 -43.06
C ILE A 201 14.46 -0.66 -43.18
N THR A 202 14.71 -0.22 -44.42
CA THR A 202 15.34 1.07 -44.64
C THR A 202 14.31 2.03 -45.23
N LEU A 203 14.19 3.20 -44.62
CA LEU A 203 13.40 4.31 -45.16
C LEU A 203 14.33 5.41 -45.61
N HIS A 204 13.93 6.09 -46.71
CA HIS A 204 14.51 7.34 -47.11
C HIS A 204 13.47 8.44 -46.88
N ILE A 205 13.80 9.42 -46.07
CA ILE A 205 12.87 10.47 -45.62
C ILE A 205 13.44 11.85 -46.03
N GLU A 206 12.71 12.58 -46.82
CA GLU A 206 13.07 13.92 -47.29
C GLU A 206 11.97 14.94 -46.94
N GLY A 207 12.31 16.22 -46.93
CA GLY A 207 11.44 17.28 -46.42
C GLY A 207 11.50 17.40 -44.88
N GLY A 208 10.83 18.38 -44.32
CA GLY A 208 11.00 18.73 -42.91
C GLY A 208 12.44 19.06 -42.55
N HIS A 209 12.76 19.05 -41.27
CA HIS A 209 14.10 19.36 -40.74
C HIS A 209 14.64 18.18 -39.93
N VAL A 210 15.94 17.95 -40.04
CA VAL A 210 16.62 16.93 -39.23
C VAL A 210 16.82 17.47 -37.83
N ASN A 211 16.03 16.97 -36.89
CA ASN A 211 16.17 17.28 -35.47
C ASN A 211 17.21 16.37 -34.80
N GLY A 212 17.34 15.14 -35.31
CA GLY A 212 18.10 14.10 -34.68
C GLY A 212 17.48 13.60 -33.36
N TYR A 213 18.09 12.61 -32.76
CA TYR A 213 17.81 12.09 -31.42
C TYR A 213 19.05 11.38 -30.92
N PHE A 214 19.12 11.17 -29.58
CA PHE A 214 20.18 10.36 -29.01
C PHE A 214 19.72 8.88 -28.91
N ASP A 215 20.62 7.96 -29.27
CA ASP A 215 20.43 6.51 -29.15
C ASP A 215 21.69 5.91 -28.48
N ILE A 216 21.51 5.38 -27.27
CA ILE A 216 22.65 4.85 -26.46
C ILE A 216 23.40 3.72 -27.18
N THR A 217 22.78 3.04 -28.13
CA THR A 217 23.43 1.95 -28.89
C THR A 217 24.32 2.47 -30.03
N LYS A 218 24.22 3.77 -30.38
CA LYS A 218 24.91 4.38 -31.51
C LYS A 218 25.76 5.59 -31.13
N HIS A 219 25.34 6.34 -30.13
CA HIS A 219 25.84 7.65 -29.81
C HIS A 219 26.52 7.68 -28.44
N ASP A 220 27.43 8.65 -28.27
CA ASP A 220 28.12 8.93 -27.00
C ASP A 220 27.79 10.36 -26.51
N ASP A 221 28.32 10.73 -25.38
CA ASP A 221 28.14 12.07 -24.81
C ASP A 221 28.79 13.20 -25.67
N ALA A 222 29.70 12.89 -26.59
CA ALA A 222 30.22 13.88 -27.52
C ALA A 222 29.15 14.24 -28.54
N TYR A 223 28.47 13.24 -29.08
CA TYR A 223 27.29 13.41 -29.93
C TYR A 223 26.15 14.16 -29.19
N TRP A 224 25.87 13.83 -27.95
CA TRP A 224 24.87 14.53 -27.14
C TRP A 224 25.14 16.04 -27.07
N ARG A 225 26.35 16.42 -26.73
CA ARG A 225 26.75 17.84 -26.67
C ARG A 225 26.61 18.54 -28.04
N GLU A 226 26.96 17.85 -29.13
CA GLU A 226 26.83 18.37 -30.44
C GLU A 226 25.37 18.55 -30.85
N LEU A 227 24.51 17.58 -30.54
CA LEU A 227 23.07 17.64 -30.79
C LEU A 227 22.44 18.86 -30.09
N LEU A 228 22.74 19.07 -28.81
CA LEU A 228 22.27 20.23 -28.05
C LEU A 228 22.76 21.57 -28.63
N ALA A 229 24.04 21.59 -29.09
CA ALA A 229 24.63 22.79 -29.73
C ALA A 229 23.96 23.10 -31.07
N THR A 230 23.70 22.12 -31.88
CA THR A 230 22.98 22.21 -33.15
C THR A 230 21.61 22.79 -32.96
N HIS A 231 20.83 22.24 -32.04
CA HIS A 231 19.48 22.75 -31.74
C HIS A 231 19.45 24.20 -31.26
N LYS A 232 20.49 24.62 -30.54
CA LYS A 232 20.61 26.00 -30.06
C LYS A 232 20.98 27.00 -31.18
N ALA A 233 21.77 26.55 -32.16
CA ALA A 233 22.26 27.38 -33.26
C ALA A 233 21.25 27.53 -34.40
N ASP A 234 20.40 26.55 -34.62
CA ASP A 234 19.43 26.52 -35.71
C ASP A 234 18.10 27.18 -35.33
N SER A 235 17.66 28.15 -36.12
CA SER A 235 16.46 28.92 -35.87
C SER A 235 15.18 28.11 -36.02
N VAL A 236 15.17 27.08 -36.86
CA VAL A 236 14.03 26.20 -37.06
C VAL A 236 13.98 25.14 -36.00
N LEU A 237 15.10 24.46 -35.75
CA LEU A 237 15.18 23.46 -34.69
C LEU A 237 14.93 24.05 -33.30
N SER A 238 15.26 25.33 -33.09
CA SER A 238 14.96 26.01 -31.84
C SER A 238 13.46 26.14 -31.54
N SER A 239 12.60 26.06 -32.59
CA SER A 239 11.14 26.08 -32.42
C SER A 239 10.59 24.73 -31.95
N TYR A 240 11.26 23.63 -32.26
CA TYR A 240 10.95 22.32 -31.69
C TYR A 240 11.54 22.19 -30.28
N LYS A 241 10.68 22.10 -29.27
CA LYS A 241 11.09 22.14 -27.87
C LYS A 241 11.35 20.77 -27.28
N GLY A 242 10.94 19.70 -27.92
CA GLY A 242 11.17 18.33 -27.49
C GLY A 242 12.53 17.79 -27.89
N ILE A 243 13.03 16.79 -27.17
CA ILE A 243 14.18 15.97 -27.55
C ILE A 243 13.92 14.53 -27.13
N GLN A 244 14.41 13.58 -27.94
CA GLN A 244 14.30 12.16 -27.68
C GLN A 244 15.66 11.57 -27.30
N VAL A 245 15.65 10.74 -26.26
CA VAL A 245 16.80 9.96 -25.83
C VAL A 245 16.36 8.52 -25.73
N MET A 246 16.90 7.67 -26.62
CA MET A 246 16.56 6.25 -26.64
C MET A 246 17.58 5.45 -25.83
N GLY A 247 17.05 4.71 -24.86
CA GLY A 247 17.71 3.61 -24.20
C GLY A 247 17.34 2.27 -24.84
N GLU A 248 17.67 1.19 -24.17
CA GLU A 248 17.30 -0.16 -24.59
C GLU A 248 15.88 -0.54 -24.14
N LYS A 249 15.39 0.04 -23.04
CA LYS A 249 14.09 -0.23 -22.42
C LYS A 249 13.26 1.00 -22.12
N VAL A 250 13.89 2.17 -22.13
CA VAL A 250 13.25 3.46 -21.86
C VAL A 250 13.53 4.43 -22.99
N MET A 251 12.57 5.27 -23.30
CA MET A 251 12.74 6.42 -24.17
C MET A 251 12.34 7.69 -23.43
N PHE A 252 13.24 8.66 -23.32
CA PHE A 252 12.87 10.00 -22.90
C PHE A 252 12.26 10.79 -24.07
N HIS A 253 11.08 11.28 -23.89
CA HIS A 253 10.47 12.29 -24.74
C HIS A 253 10.24 13.54 -23.87
N MET A 254 11.25 14.39 -23.80
CA MET A 254 11.33 15.44 -22.80
C MET A 254 11.53 16.82 -23.41
N SER A 255 11.27 17.85 -22.61
CA SER A 255 11.62 19.23 -22.95
C SER A 255 13.14 19.36 -23.06
N ARG A 256 13.63 19.72 -24.24
CA ARG A 256 15.05 19.90 -24.52
C ARG A 256 15.73 20.82 -23.53
N ASP A 257 15.14 21.98 -23.27
CA ASP A 257 15.75 22.99 -22.42
C ASP A 257 15.82 22.53 -20.95
N LYS A 258 14.85 21.72 -20.52
CA LYS A 258 14.82 21.16 -19.16
C LYS A 258 15.84 20.04 -18.99
N ILE A 259 15.88 19.08 -19.90
CA ILE A 259 16.88 18.00 -19.83
C ILE A 259 18.32 18.51 -20.05
N ALA A 260 18.52 19.46 -20.97
CA ALA A 260 19.82 20.11 -21.18
C ALA A 260 20.30 20.92 -19.98
N ALA A 261 19.41 21.46 -19.17
CA ALA A 261 19.77 22.19 -17.94
C ALA A 261 20.33 21.25 -16.86
N VAL A 262 19.86 20.01 -16.79
CA VAL A 262 20.27 19.00 -15.79
C VAL A 262 21.34 18.03 -16.29
N CYS A 263 21.35 17.73 -17.59
CA CYS A 263 22.31 16.84 -18.25
C CYS A 263 23.02 17.56 -19.43
N PRO A 264 23.74 18.68 -19.21
CA PRO A 264 24.31 19.45 -20.32
C PRO A 264 25.52 18.76 -21.01
N ASN A 265 26.20 17.85 -20.34
CA ASN A 265 27.43 17.25 -20.79
C ASN A 265 27.39 15.75 -21.01
N THR A 266 26.53 15.05 -20.23
CA THR A 266 26.38 13.60 -20.27
C THR A 266 24.91 13.22 -20.17
N ILE A 267 24.49 12.28 -21.00
CA ILE A 267 23.15 11.69 -21.00
C ILE A 267 23.22 10.18 -20.89
N THR A 268 24.35 9.58 -21.21
CA THR A 268 24.55 8.14 -21.20
C THR A 268 24.29 7.53 -19.82
N ASP A 269 24.82 8.13 -18.74
CA ASP A 269 24.59 7.66 -17.39
C ASP A 269 23.12 7.79 -16.97
N ALA A 270 22.43 8.85 -17.40
CA ALA A 270 21.03 9.08 -17.09
C ALA A 270 20.12 8.01 -17.75
N ILE A 271 20.23 7.82 -19.04
CA ILE A 271 19.41 6.82 -19.74
C ILE A 271 19.81 5.40 -19.36
N GLY A 272 21.11 5.17 -19.11
CA GLY A 272 21.64 3.86 -18.73
C GLY A 272 21.06 3.35 -17.40
N TRP A 273 21.00 4.19 -16.38
CA TRP A 273 20.42 3.75 -15.11
C TRP A 273 18.89 3.53 -15.19
N TRP A 274 18.18 4.28 -16.03
CA TRP A 274 16.77 4.05 -16.28
C TRP A 274 16.53 2.73 -17.03
N ASP A 275 17.41 2.39 -17.98
CA ASP A 275 17.39 1.07 -18.61
C ASP A 275 17.62 -0.05 -17.58
N GLU A 276 18.62 0.11 -16.69
CA GLU A 276 18.88 -0.85 -15.63
C GLU A 276 17.70 -0.99 -14.65
N LEU A 277 17.02 0.09 -14.34
CA LEU A 277 15.80 0.07 -13.53
C LEU A 277 14.72 -0.79 -14.19
N VAL A 278 14.40 -0.55 -15.46
CA VAL A 278 13.38 -1.34 -16.17
C VAL A 278 13.81 -2.79 -16.33
N LYS A 279 15.06 -3.06 -16.67
CA LYS A 279 15.60 -4.42 -16.75
C LYS A 279 15.51 -5.16 -15.42
N PHE A 280 15.76 -4.48 -14.31
CA PHE A 280 15.61 -5.03 -12.98
C PHE A 280 14.16 -5.42 -12.68
N GLU A 281 13.20 -4.53 -12.97
CA GLU A 281 11.78 -4.82 -12.81
C GLU A 281 11.33 -5.98 -13.70
N HIS A 282 11.73 -5.99 -14.98
CA HIS A 282 11.44 -7.08 -15.90
C HIS A 282 12.01 -8.43 -15.42
N LYS A 283 13.24 -8.42 -14.86
CA LYS A 283 13.82 -9.63 -14.29
C LYS A 283 13.02 -10.12 -13.08
N LEU A 284 12.57 -9.21 -12.23
CA LEU A 284 11.73 -9.55 -11.09
C LEU A 284 10.38 -10.13 -11.53
N MET A 285 9.82 -9.65 -12.63
CA MET A 285 8.61 -10.17 -13.24
C MET A 285 8.84 -11.49 -14.04
N GLY A 286 10.09 -11.90 -14.27
CA GLY A 286 10.43 -12.97 -15.19
C GLY A 286 10.07 -12.65 -16.64
N ALA A 287 10.05 -11.36 -17.00
CA ALA A 287 9.70 -10.88 -18.32
C ALA A 287 10.91 -10.81 -19.28
N ASP A 288 12.11 -10.75 -18.76
CA ASP A 288 13.37 -10.71 -19.50
C ASP A 288 13.57 -11.91 -20.44
N LYS A 289 12.98 -13.07 -20.11
CA LYS A 289 13.01 -14.26 -20.98
C LYS A 289 12.26 -14.07 -22.32
N TYR A 290 11.49 -13.02 -22.46
CA TYR A 290 10.72 -12.69 -23.65
C TYR A 290 11.38 -11.64 -24.55
N TYR A 291 12.59 -11.17 -24.23
CA TYR A 291 13.27 -10.10 -24.98
C TYR A 291 13.56 -10.45 -26.45
N ASP A 292 13.54 -11.72 -26.83
CA ASP A 292 13.62 -12.14 -28.22
C ASP A 292 12.30 -11.93 -29.00
N ARG A 293 11.22 -11.55 -28.31
CA ARG A 293 9.86 -11.37 -28.84
C ARG A 293 9.20 -10.07 -28.39
N TRP A 294 9.69 -9.47 -27.30
CA TRP A 294 9.14 -8.27 -26.68
C TRP A 294 10.23 -7.22 -26.44
N ASN A 295 10.17 -6.14 -27.19
CA ASN A 295 11.16 -5.06 -27.15
C ASN A 295 10.53 -3.67 -27.00
N ASP A 296 9.29 -3.60 -26.53
CA ASP A 296 8.62 -2.33 -26.30
C ASP A 296 9.35 -1.47 -25.27
N LEU A 297 9.26 -0.15 -25.45
CA LEU A 297 9.92 0.84 -24.60
C LEU A 297 8.91 1.50 -23.68
N ILE A 298 9.31 1.79 -22.46
CA ILE A 298 8.57 2.70 -21.59
C ILE A 298 8.96 4.13 -21.97
N MET A 299 7.98 4.98 -22.28
CA MET A 299 8.21 6.39 -22.52
C MET A 299 8.18 7.17 -21.22
N ALA A 300 9.21 7.96 -20.95
CA ALA A 300 9.25 8.91 -19.85
C ALA A 300 9.14 10.34 -20.40
N ARG A 301 8.21 11.11 -19.86
CA ARG A 301 7.89 12.49 -20.27
C ARG A 301 8.04 13.45 -19.09
N ASN A 302 8.13 14.73 -19.39
CA ASN A 302 8.14 15.78 -18.35
C ASN A 302 7.25 16.96 -18.70
N GLY A 303 6.91 17.76 -17.70
CA GLY A 303 6.09 18.96 -17.86
C GLY A 303 5.89 19.70 -16.54
N GLU A 304 4.81 20.46 -16.44
CA GLU A 304 4.44 21.26 -15.25
C GLU A 304 3.12 20.74 -14.67
N GLY A 305 2.92 20.95 -13.37
CA GLY A 305 1.62 20.83 -12.72
C GLY A 305 1.27 19.50 -12.07
N SER A 306 2.07 18.44 -12.23
CA SER A 306 1.90 17.16 -11.55
C SER A 306 3.25 16.60 -11.17
N TYR A 307 3.40 16.14 -9.91
CA TYR A 307 4.71 15.73 -9.40
C TYR A 307 5.28 14.54 -10.19
N MET A 308 4.63 13.40 -10.14
CA MET A 308 4.93 12.21 -10.94
C MET A 308 3.65 11.40 -11.12
N TYR A 309 3.49 10.69 -12.23
CA TYR A 309 2.41 9.71 -12.44
C TYR A 309 2.73 8.77 -13.60
N ALA A 310 2.08 7.61 -13.60
CA ALA A 310 2.05 6.70 -14.73
C ALA A 310 0.65 6.71 -15.38
N THR A 311 0.60 6.54 -16.68
CA THR A 311 -0.63 6.41 -17.46
C THR A 311 -0.40 5.52 -18.67
N GLN A 312 -1.46 5.26 -19.44
CA GLN A 312 -1.34 4.48 -20.66
C GLN A 312 -0.36 5.14 -21.64
N GLY A 313 0.71 4.45 -21.99
CA GLY A 313 1.69 4.86 -22.98
C GLY A 313 2.89 5.65 -22.46
N TYR A 314 2.89 6.16 -21.23
CA TYR A 314 4.04 6.87 -20.69
C TYR A 314 4.02 7.03 -19.15
N THR A 315 5.18 7.34 -18.60
CA THR A 315 5.35 7.89 -17.23
C THR A 315 5.68 9.38 -17.31
N TYR A 316 5.29 10.14 -16.29
CA TYR A 316 5.41 11.60 -16.29
C TYR A 316 6.11 12.11 -15.03
N TYR A 317 6.93 13.15 -15.21
CA TYR A 317 7.74 13.73 -14.17
C TYR A 317 7.71 15.24 -14.22
N GLU A 318 7.46 15.92 -13.11
CA GLU A 318 7.49 17.37 -13.06
C GLU A 318 8.90 17.90 -13.38
N ASN A 319 8.99 19.03 -14.08
CA ASN A 319 10.27 19.63 -14.45
C ASN A 319 11.22 19.87 -13.28
N SER A 320 10.67 20.19 -12.11
CA SER A 320 11.43 20.39 -10.87
C SER A 320 12.16 19.14 -10.37
N THR A 321 11.69 17.94 -10.74
CA THR A 321 12.23 16.66 -10.28
C THR A 321 13.40 16.17 -11.12
N LEU A 322 13.55 16.67 -12.36
CA LEU A 322 14.54 16.13 -13.30
C LEU A 322 15.98 16.17 -12.79
N ALA A 323 16.35 17.22 -12.04
CA ALA A 323 17.68 17.33 -11.43
C ALA A 323 17.95 16.26 -10.34
N GLU A 324 16.90 15.60 -9.84
CA GLU A 324 17.00 14.55 -8.83
C GLU A 324 16.99 13.16 -9.44
N ILE A 325 16.34 12.97 -10.59
CA ILE A 325 16.06 11.65 -11.16
C ILE A 325 16.81 11.32 -12.45
N LEU A 326 17.49 12.28 -13.08
CA LEU A 326 18.27 12.04 -14.30
C LEU A 326 19.77 11.90 -14.04
N PRO A 327 20.48 12.85 -13.40
CA PRO A 327 21.91 12.68 -13.15
C PRO A 327 22.18 11.53 -12.18
N TRP A 328 23.00 10.57 -12.58
CA TRP A 328 23.25 9.35 -11.79
C TRP A 328 23.75 9.66 -10.37
N GLU A 329 24.70 10.60 -10.23
CA GLU A 329 25.19 10.98 -8.91
C GLU A 329 24.08 11.55 -8.01
N ALA A 330 23.14 12.31 -8.59
CA ALA A 330 22.00 12.83 -7.85
C ALA A 330 21.07 11.68 -7.43
N VAL A 331 20.70 10.80 -8.36
CA VAL A 331 19.84 9.63 -8.09
C VAL A 331 20.45 8.77 -7.00
N TYR A 332 21.72 8.39 -7.16
CA TYR A 332 22.39 7.50 -6.23
C TYR A 332 22.62 8.12 -4.84
N SER A 333 22.56 9.45 -4.71
CA SER A 333 22.77 10.12 -3.42
C SER A 333 21.69 9.82 -2.38
N SER A 334 20.46 9.47 -2.80
CA SER A 334 19.33 9.27 -1.87
C SER A 334 18.35 8.18 -2.34
N PRO A 335 17.92 7.28 -1.44
CA PRO A 335 16.88 6.29 -1.76
C PRO A 335 15.58 6.91 -2.29
N GLY A 336 15.19 8.08 -1.79
CA GLY A 336 13.98 8.77 -2.22
C GLY A 336 13.97 9.19 -3.69
N ARG A 337 15.15 9.39 -4.28
CA ARG A 337 15.31 9.74 -5.69
C ARG A 337 15.22 8.55 -6.63
N ILE A 338 15.57 7.37 -6.14
CA ILE A 338 15.34 6.09 -6.82
C ILE A 338 13.87 5.72 -6.76
N TRP A 339 13.23 5.99 -5.61
CA TRP A 339 11.84 5.63 -5.34
C TRP A 339 10.88 6.11 -6.43
N GLY A 340 10.91 7.40 -6.77
CA GLY A 340 9.95 8.00 -7.69
C GLY A 340 9.91 7.32 -9.06
N PRO A 341 11.01 7.29 -9.81
CA PRO A 341 11.05 6.58 -11.10
C PRO A 341 10.64 5.11 -11.01
N ALA A 342 11.14 4.38 -9.99
CA ALA A 342 10.78 2.98 -9.79
C ALA A 342 9.32 2.79 -9.37
N HIS A 343 8.69 3.77 -8.74
CA HIS A 343 7.27 3.77 -8.41
C HIS A 343 6.40 3.93 -9.66
N GLU A 344 6.73 4.89 -10.52
CA GLU A 344 5.95 5.14 -11.74
C GLU A 344 6.13 4.02 -12.77
N ILE A 345 7.34 3.51 -12.94
CA ILE A 345 7.57 2.33 -13.80
C ILE A 345 6.91 1.10 -13.17
N GLY A 346 6.96 0.98 -11.84
CA GLY A 346 6.26 -0.05 -11.09
C GLY A 346 4.75 -0.05 -11.35
N HIS A 347 4.11 1.12 -11.52
CA HIS A 347 2.71 1.19 -11.95
C HIS A 347 2.50 0.58 -13.32
N VAL A 348 3.42 0.76 -14.26
CA VAL A 348 3.32 0.11 -15.59
C VAL A 348 3.36 -1.41 -15.44
N ASN A 349 4.14 -1.95 -14.51
CA ASN A 349 4.50 -3.36 -14.40
C ASN A 349 3.67 -4.18 -13.39
N GLN A 350 2.93 -3.54 -12.47
CA GLN A 350 2.33 -4.22 -11.30
C GLN A 350 1.08 -5.05 -11.57
N GLY A 351 0.44 -4.91 -12.74
CA GLY A 351 -0.92 -5.40 -12.98
C GLY A 351 -1.15 -6.86 -12.57
N THR A 352 -0.16 -7.72 -12.76
CA THR A 352 -0.25 -9.16 -12.44
C THR A 352 -0.42 -9.43 -10.94
N ILE A 353 0.14 -8.58 -10.07
CA ILE A 353 0.09 -8.74 -8.60
C ILE A 353 -0.79 -7.71 -7.91
N ASN A 354 -1.51 -6.88 -8.68
CA ASN A 354 -2.32 -5.81 -8.16
C ASN A 354 -3.66 -6.34 -7.63
N ILE A 355 -3.79 -6.43 -6.32
CA ILE A 355 -5.04 -6.74 -5.60
C ILE A 355 -5.73 -5.46 -5.12
N VAL A 356 -7.00 -5.55 -4.76
CA VAL A 356 -7.78 -4.38 -4.30
C VAL A 356 -7.09 -3.68 -3.13
N SER A 357 -7.10 -2.36 -3.15
CA SER A 357 -6.42 -1.42 -2.26
C SER A 357 -4.89 -1.39 -2.37
N CYS A 358 -4.32 -1.99 -3.42
CA CYS A 358 -2.88 -2.09 -3.60
C CYS A 358 -2.32 -1.40 -4.84
N THR A 359 -3.10 -0.57 -5.55
CA THR A 359 -2.57 0.15 -6.71
C THR A 359 -1.36 1.01 -6.35
N GLU A 360 -1.38 1.70 -5.20
CA GLU A 360 -0.26 2.46 -4.67
C GLU A 360 0.66 1.65 -3.73
N ALA A 361 0.46 0.34 -3.62
CA ALA A 361 1.22 -0.52 -2.72
C ALA A 361 2.02 -1.60 -3.45
N SER A 362 1.41 -2.32 -4.40
CA SER A 362 2.08 -3.40 -5.12
C SER A 362 3.18 -2.89 -6.08
N ASN A 363 3.02 -1.69 -6.67
CA ASN A 363 4.07 -1.01 -7.44
C ASN A 363 5.31 -0.71 -6.59
N ASN A 364 5.16 -0.48 -5.30
CA ASN A 364 6.27 -0.23 -4.38
C ASN A 364 7.11 -1.47 -4.04
N LEU A 365 6.69 -2.66 -4.46
CA LEU A 365 7.60 -3.81 -4.54
C LEU A 365 8.84 -3.44 -5.35
N PHE A 366 8.63 -2.88 -6.53
CA PHE A 366 9.71 -2.51 -7.46
C PHE A 366 10.58 -1.39 -6.89
N SER A 367 9.98 -0.36 -6.31
CA SER A 367 10.70 0.74 -5.67
C SER A 367 11.60 0.27 -4.53
N ASN A 368 11.06 -0.52 -3.62
CA ASN A 368 11.81 -1.06 -2.49
C ASN A 368 12.90 -2.02 -2.93
N ALA A 369 12.57 -2.92 -3.88
CA ALA A 369 13.52 -3.90 -4.40
C ALA A 369 14.67 -3.24 -5.17
N MET A 370 14.39 -2.20 -5.98
CA MET A 370 15.44 -1.46 -6.69
C MET A 370 16.36 -0.69 -5.74
N ILE A 371 15.80 -0.03 -4.72
CA ILE A 371 16.60 0.65 -3.69
C ILE A 371 17.52 -0.35 -2.99
N HIS A 372 17.01 -1.53 -2.64
CA HIS A 372 17.81 -2.59 -2.06
C HIS A 372 18.88 -3.11 -3.02
N ASN A 373 18.55 -3.31 -4.30
CA ASN A 373 19.46 -3.79 -5.34
C ASN A 373 20.69 -2.88 -5.52
N VAL A 374 20.53 -1.56 -5.35
CA VAL A 374 21.67 -0.60 -5.41
C VAL A 374 22.37 -0.40 -4.07
N GLY A 375 22.14 -1.26 -3.10
CA GLY A 375 22.85 -1.26 -1.81
C GLY A 375 22.35 -0.20 -0.83
N LYS A 376 21.07 0.19 -0.89
CA LYS A 376 20.48 1.18 0.01
C LYS A 376 19.27 0.62 0.74
N THR A 377 18.89 1.27 1.85
CA THR A 377 17.66 0.96 2.58
C THR A 377 16.57 1.98 2.24
N THR A 378 15.33 1.52 2.17
CA THR A 378 14.20 2.42 1.95
C THR A 378 14.01 3.35 3.15
N THR A 379 13.68 4.62 2.87
CA THR A 379 13.30 5.61 3.89
C THR A 379 11.79 5.64 4.14
N ARG A 380 11.02 4.96 3.29
CA ARG A 380 9.55 4.91 3.33
C ARG A 380 9.03 3.58 3.85
N GLY A 381 9.83 2.83 4.57
CA GLY A 381 9.41 1.59 5.17
C GLY A 381 8.72 1.86 6.50
N VAL A 382 7.63 1.19 6.76
CA VAL A 382 7.08 0.98 8.09
C VAL A 382 7.52 -0.39 8.57
N GLY A 383 7.87 -0.50 9.84
CA GLY A 383 8.36 -1.74 10.42
C GLY A 383 7.23 -2.70 10.83
N VAL A 384 7.63 -3.76 11.50
CA VAL A 384 6.73 -4.76 12.12
C VAL A 384 5.69 -4.09 13.02
N ALA A 385 6.04 -2.97 13.67
CA ALA A 385 5.16 -2.24 14.57
C ALA A 385 3.84 -1.81 13.93
N THR A 386 3.85 -1.30 12.68
CA THR A 386 2.62 -0.89 12.00
C THR A 386 1.75 -2.09 11.65
N CYS A 387 2.34 -3.16 11.11
CA CYS A 387 1.62 -4.40 10.83
C CYS A 387 0.98 -4.97 12.10
N ARG A 388 1.71 -4.96 13.22
CA ARG A 388 1.25 -5.39 14.54
C ARG A 388 0.11 -4.52 15.07
N ASP A 389 0.20 -3.19 14.90
CA ASP A 389 -0.84 -2.25 15.36
C ASP A 389 -2.16 -2.50 14.62
N ASP A 390 -2.12 -2.65 13.30
CA ASP A 390 -3.29 -3.00 12.50
C ASP A 390 -3.84 -4.40 12.85
N TYR A 391 -2.95 -5.37 13.08
CA TYR A 391 -3.33 -6.71 13.50
C TYR A 391 -4.06 -6.68 14.86
N SER A 392 -3.53 -5.93 15.82
CA SER A 392 -4.13 -5.80 17.15
C SER A 392 -5.53 -5.19 17.14
N LYS A 393 -5.83 -4.40 16.09
CA LYS A 393 -7.13 -3.76 15.86
C LYS A 393 -8.03 -4.58 14.92
N LYS A 394 -7.60 -5.76 14.50
CA LYS A 394 -8.32 -6.62 13.56
C LYS A 394 -8.70 -5.91 12.25
N ILE A 395 -7.78 -5.10 11.73
CA ILE A 395 -8.03 -4.38 10.48
C ILE A 395 -7.75 -5.33 9.31
N ALA A 396 -8.79 -5.60 8.52
CA ALA A 396 -8.67 -6.39 7.29
C ALA A 396 -7.71 -5.71 6.29
N PHE A 397 -6.94 -6.49 5.56
CA PHE A 397 -5.89 -5.99 4.66
C PHE A 397 -6.35 -4.89 3.69
N PRO A 398 -7.49 -4.99 2.99
CA PRO A 398 -7.96 -3.94 2.09
C PRO A 398 -8.27 -2.61 2.79
N LEU A 399 -8.60 -2.66 4.08
CA LEU A 399 -9.00 -1.49 4.88
C LEU A 399 -7.83 -0.80 5.57
N ARG A 400 -6.63 -1.38 5.54
CA ARG A 400 -5.43 -0.73 6.07
C ARG A 400 -5.14 0.54 5.29
N GLY A 401 -5.10 1.69 5.98
CA GLY A 401 -5.00 3.00 5.34
C GLY A 401 -3.61 3.35 4.82
N ASP A 402 -2.56 2.73 5.33
CA ASP A 402 -1.19 3.03 4.95
C ASP A 402 -0.74 2.20 3.74
N VAL A 403 -0.72 2.84 2.57
CA VAL A 403 -0.25 2.21 1.31
C VAL A 403 1.23 1.84 1.37
N ILE A 404 2.05 2.65 2.05
CA ILE A 404 3.48 2.35 2.27
C ILE A 404 3.61 1.13 3.19
N GLY A 405 2.77 1.05 4.24
CA GLY A 405 2.69 -0.12 5.10
C GLY A 405 2.32 -1.38 4.34
N LYS A 406 1.27 -1.32 3.51
CA LYS A 406 0.85 -2.46 2.68
C LYS A 406 1.94 -2.94 1.71
N SER A 407 2.74 -2.03 1.14
CA SER A 407 3.83 -2.39 0.24
C SER A 407 4.89 -3.27 0.93
N ARG A 408 5.00 -3.17 2.24
CA ARG A 408 5.93 -3.94 3.05
C ARG A 408 5.68 -5.44 2.97
N MET A 409 4.45 -5.86 2.86
CA MET A 409 4.08 -7.27 2.68
C MET A 409 4.75 -7.86 1.42
N PHE A 410 4.66 -7.18 0.29
CA PHE A 410 5.32 -7.60 -0.95
C PHE A 410 6.84 -7.57 -0.81
N PHE A 411 7.37 -6.55 -0.14
CA PHE A 411 8.80 -6.39 0.04
C PHE A 411 9.41 -7.40 1.01
N GLN A 412 8.69 -7.84 2.05
CA GLN A 412 9.15 -8.91 2.94
C GLN A 412 9.33 -10.24 2.19
N LEU A 413 8.44 -10.56 1.26
CA LEU A 413 8.60 -11.71 0.36
C LEU A 413 9.86 -11.57 -0.50
N TYR A 414 10.10 -10.36 -1.07
CA TYR A 414 11.34 -10.09 -1.82
C TYR A 414 12.58 -10.25 -0.94
N LEU A 415 12.58 -9.70 0.24
CA LEU A 415 13.72 -9.77 1.15
C LEU A 415 14.07 -11.21 1.50
N TYR A 416 13.08 -12.03 1.79
CA TYR A 416 13.32 -13.43 2.12
C TYR A 416 13.75 -14.25 0.90
N PHE A 417 13.00 -14.20 -0.18
CA PHE A 417 13.24 -15.09 -1.31
C PHE A 417 14.40 -14.60 -2.18
N HIS A 418 14.47 -13.33 -2.51
CA HIS A 418 15.45 -12.76 -3.44
C HIS A 418 16.70 -12.22 -2.73
N ALA A 419 16.54 -11.29 -1.78
CA ALA A 419 17.67 -10.65 -1.13
C ALA A 419 18.47 -11.61 -0.25
N ALA A 420 17.81 -12.55 0.45
CA ALA A 420 18.43 -13.62 1.22
C ALA A 420 18.77 -14.86 0.39
N GLU A 421 18.61 -14.80 -0.92
CA GLU A 421 18.95 -15.87 -1.89
C GLU A 421 18.31 -17.23 -1.60
N LYS A 422 17.15 -17.27 -0.91
CA LYS A 422 16.45 -18.52 -0.61
C LYS A 422 15.79 -19.13 -1.85
N ASP A 423 15.23 -18.29 -2.72
CA ASP A 423 14.69 -18.65 -4.04
C ASP A 423 14.57 -17.41 -4.93
N THR A 424 15.60 -17.06 -5.65
CA THR A 424 15.61 -15.91 -6.55
C THR A 424 14.69 -16.06 -7.76
N THR A 425 14.01 -17.19 -7.89
CA THR A 425 12.98 -17.43 -8.92
C THR A 425 11.55 -17.27 -8.40
N PHE A 426 11.37 -16.94 -7.12
CA PHE A 426 10.03 -16.84 -6.51
C PHE A 426 9.12 -15.86 -7.26
N TYR A 427 9.48 -14.58 -7.35
CA TYR A 427 8.66 -13.59 -8.05
C TYR A 427 8.54 -13.88 -9.55
N PRO A 428 9.61 -14.21 -10.32
CA PRO A 428 9.47 -14.64 -11.71
C PRO A 428 8.43 -15.76 -11.92
N ARG A 429 8.42 -16.78 -11.06
CA ARG A 429 7.43 -17.86 -11.12
C ARG A 429 6.04 -17.43 -10.67
N LEU A 430 5.94 -16.57 -9.66
CA LEU A 430 4.67 -16.03 -9.19
C LEU A 430 3.99 -15.19 -10.28
N PHE A 431 4.73 -14.27 -10.90
CA PHE A 431 4.22 -13.48 -12.03
C PHE A 431 3.78 -14.38 -13.18
N GLU A 432 4.57 -15.39 -13.55
CA GLU A 432 4.21 -16.30 -14.63
C GLU A 432 2.93 -17.08 -14.30
N ALA A 433 2.82 -17.61 -13.09
CA ALA A 433 1.63 -18.34 -12.66
C ALA A 433 0.38 -17.46 -12.67
N LEU A 434 0.49 -16.22 -12.21
CA LEU A 434 -0.62 -15.26 -12.18
C LEU A 434 -0.94 -14.66 -13.56
N ARG A 435 -0.03 -14.69 -14.54
CA ARG A 435 -0.37 -14.38 -15.94
C ARG A 435 -1.28 -15.42 -16.56
N HIS A 436 -1.07 -16.69 -16.22
CA HIS A 436 -1.89 -17.80 -16.71
C HIS A 436 -3.20 -17.96 -15.94
N ASP A 437 -3.20 -17.61 -14.67
CA ASP A 437 -4.35 -17.70 -13.75
C ASP A 437 -4.58 -16.34 -13.09
N ARG A 438 -5.05 -15.38 -13.90
CA ARG A 438 -5.10 -13.95 -13.59
C ARG A 438 -5.94 -13.62 -12.36
N LEU A 439 -5.50 -12.60 -11.63
CA LEU A 439 -6.33 -11.87 -10.69
C LEU A 439 -7.39 -11.07 -11.47
N ASN A 440 -8.56 -10.91 -10.88
CA ASN A 440 -9.66 -10.20 -11.55
C ASN A 440 -9.37 -8.71 -11.68
N LYS A 441 -8.76 -8.08 -10.69
CA LYS A 441 -8.45 -6.65 -10.73
C LYS A 441 -7.41 -6.34 -11.81
N GLY A 442 -6.23 -6.89 -11.71
CA GLY A 442 -5.13 -6.60 -12.63
C GLY A 442 -5.00 -5.12 -12.98
N TYR A 443 -4.92 -4.81 -14.27
CA TYR A 443 -5.10 -3.48 -14.87
C TYR A 443 -6.47 -3.28 -15.47
N GLN A 444 -7.45 -3.94 -14.97
CA GLN A 444 -8.78 -3.78 -15.51
C GLN A 444 -9.30 -2.37 -15.28
N ASP A 445 -9.78 -1.89 -16.33
CA ASP A 445 -10.79 -0.94 -16.70
C ASP A 445 -11.50 -0.28 -15.49
N SER A 446 -11.53 1.05 -15.50
CA SER A 446 -12.37 1.91 -14.66
C SER A 446 -13.85 1.54 -14.58
N ASN A 447 -14.32 0.59 -15.41
CA ASN A 447 -15.67 0.02 -15.37
C ASN A 447 -15.84 -1.07 -14.31
N TRP A 448 -14.81 -1.41 -13.56
CA TRP A 448 -14.83 -2.41 -12.50
C TRP A 448 -15.43 -1.89 -11.17
N ALA A 449 -16.34 -0.95 -11.25
CA ALA A 449 -17.11 -0.50 -10.11
C ALA A 449 -18.02 -1.64 -9.61
N TYR A 450 -17.93 -1.96 -8.30
CA TYR A 450 -18.80 -2.89 -7.59
C TYR A 450 -18.55 -4.39 -7.80
N HIS A 451 -17.29 -4.85 -7.68
CA HIS A 451 -16.98 -6.27 -7.68
C HIS A 451 -16.98 -6.87 -6.27
N THR A 452 -17.87 -7.85 -6.03
CA THR A 452 -17.92 -8.64 -4.78
C THR A 452 -16.81 -9.68 -4.69
N SER A 453 -16.16 -10.04 -5.81
CA SER A 453 -15.04 -10.99 -5.86
C SER A 453 -13.67 -10.37 -5.54
N ALA A 454 -13.62 -9.15 -5.03
CA ALA A 454 -12.37 -8.47 -4.73
C ALA A 454 -11.50 -9.19 -3.69
N THR A 455 -12.11 -9.89 -2.74
CA THR A 455 -11.41 -10.72 -1.75
C THR A 455 -10.92 -12.05 -2.30
N GLU A 456 -11.54 -12.57 -3.36
CA GLU A 456 -11.05 -13.76 -4.06
C GLU A 456 -9.64 -13.52 -4.60
N ASP A 457 -9.36 -12.34 -5.15
CA ASP A 457 -8.02 -11.97 -5.63
C ASP A 457 -6.98 -11.95 -4.52
N GLN A 458 -7.33 -11.40 -3.36
CA GLN A 458 -6.48 -11.39 -2.17
C GLN A 458 -6.12 -12.81 -1.72
N LEU A 459 -7.11 -13.68 -1.58
CA LEU A 459 -6.92 -15.07 -1.17
C LEU A 459 -6.15 -15.87 -2.24
N LYS A 460 -6.48 -15.68 -3.52
CA LYS A 460 -5.80 -16.30 -4.65
C LYS A 460 -4.32 -15.91 -4.71
N PHE A 461 -4.01 -14.63 -4.52
CA PHE A 461 -2.62 -14.15 -4.43
C PHE A 461 -1.85 -14.87 -3.32
N ALA A 462 -2.42 -14.94 -2.12
CA ALA A 462 -1.78 -15.57 -0.97
C ALA A 462 -1.59 -17.10 -1.17
N GLU A 463 -2.60 -17.79 -1.68
CA GLU A 463 -2.53 -19.22 -2.01
C GLU A 463 -1.48 -19.50 -3.09
N LYS A 464 -1.40 -18.62 -4.11
CA LYS A 464 -0.41 -18.74 -5.17
C LYS A 464 1.01 -18.50 -4.65
N CYS A 465 1.20 -17.59 -3.70
CA CYS A 465 2.48 -17.45 -3.01
C CYS A 465 2.90 -18.72 -2.29
N CYS A 466 1.97 -19.39 -1.58
CA CYS A 466 2.26 -20.68 -0.94
C CYS A 466 2.60 -21.78 -1.96
N GLU A 467 1.85 -21.83 -3.07
CA GLU A 467 2.10 -22.80 -4.16
C GLU A 467 3.50 -22.63 -4.76
N ILE A 468 3.89 -21.39 -5.06
CA ILE A 468 5.18 -21.09 -5.66
C ILE A 468 6.33 -21.31 -4.68
N ALA A 469 6.16 -20.92 -3.43
CA ALA A 469 7.16 -21.07 -2.38
C ALA A 469 7.28 -22.52 -1.87
N GLN A 470 6.24 -23.36 -2.07
CA GLN A 470 6.08 -24.68 -1.42
C GLN A 470 6.19 -24.55 0.11
N MET A 471 5.60 -23.47 0.66
CA MET A 471 5.64 -23.14 2.08
C MET A 471 4.26 -22.70 2.57
N ASP A 472 3.95 -23.02 3.82
CA ASP A 472 2.81 -22.47 4.55
C ASP A 472 3.09 -21.01 4.97
N LEU A 473 2.54 -20.07 4.21
CA LEU A 473 2.59 -18.64 4.46
C LEU A 473 1.34 -18.12 5.19
N SER A 474 0.45 -19.00 5.67
CA SER A 474 -0.84 -18.60 6.22
C SER A 474 -0.69 -17.64 7.41
N GLU A 475 0.24 -17.91 8.35
CA GLU A 475 0.47 -17.03 9.50
C GLU A 475 1.06 -15.67 9.09
N PHE A 476 1.89 -15.65 8.05
CA PHE A 476 2.38 -14.38 7.49
C PHE A 476 1.24 -13.53 6.93
N PHE A 477 0.35 -14.12 6.13
CA PHE A 477 -0.81 -13.41 5.59
C PHE A 477 -1.86 -13.08 6.66
N GLU A 478 -1.97 -13.89 7.72
CA GLU A 478 -2.80 -13.57 8.89
C GLU A 478 -2.32 -12.30 9.58
N ALA A 479 -1.02 -12.17 9.85
CA ALA A 479 -0.45 -10.95 10.42
C ALA A 479 -0.76 -9.71 9.57
N TRP A 480 -0.85 -9.88 8.23
CA TRP A 480 -1.23 -8.82 7.30
C TRP A 480 -2.75 -8.62 7.17
N GLY A 481 -3.60 -9.36 7.90
CA GLY A 481 -5.06 -9.17 7.92
C GLY A 481 -5.79 -9.75 6.72
N PHE A 482 -5.22 -10.75 6.03
CA PHE A 482 -5.82 -11.37 4.84
C PHE A 482 -7.05 -12.20 5.15
N PHE A 483 -7.20 -12.65 6.39
CA PHE A 483 -8.30 -13.52 6.84
C PHE A 483 -9.30 -12.81 7.76
N GLU A 484 -9.16 -11.50 7.96
CA GLU A 484 -10.15 -10.73 8.73
C GLU A 484 -11.45 -10.62 7.91
N THR A 485 -12.56 -10.91 8.55
CA THR A 485 -13.88 -10.95 7.90
C THR A 485 -14.38 -9.57 7.55
N MET A 486 -15.10 -9.45 6.44
CA MET A 486 -15.72 -8.21 5.96
C MET A 486 -17.10 -8.51 5.39
N ASP A 487 -18.02 -7.57 5.53
CA ASP A 487 -19.37 -7.69 4.98
C ASP A 487 -19.69 -6.45 4.16
N GLU A 488 -19.90 -6.65 2.86
CA GLU A 488 -20.23 -5.60 1.87
C GLU A 488 -19.53 -4.24 2.10
N THR A 489 -18.23 -4.32 2.45
CA THR A 489 -17.45 -3.13 2.80
C THR A 489 -16.95 -2.42 1.54
N VAL A 490 -17.14 -1.11 1.47
CA VAL A 490 -16.71 -0.31 0.32
C VAL A 490 -15.25 0.10 0.45
N VAL A 491 -14.46 -0.20 -0.58
CA VAL A 491 -13.02 0.16 -0.66
C VAL A 491 -12.76 0.97 -1.92
N GLY A 492 -12.13 2.13 -1.77
CA GLY A 492 -11.65 2.97 -2.88
C GLY A 492 -10.23 2.61 -3.30
N ASP A 493 -9.99 2.41 -4.63
CA ASP A 493 -8.65 2.16 -5.17
C ASP A 493 -8.63 2.46 -6.69
N TYR A 494 -8.64 3.74 -7.08
CA TYR A 494 -8.88 4.23 -8.44
C TYR A 494 -10.19 3.73 -9.09
N GLY A 495 -11.02 3.14 -8.30
CA GLY A 495 -12.36 2.65 -8.56
C GLY A 495 -13.04 2.40 -7.23
N THR A 496 -14.27 1.92 -7.26
CA THR A 496 -15.03 1.56 -6.06
C THR A 496 -15.26 0.06 -6.06
N TYR A 497 -14.83 -0.60 -4.99
CA TYR A 497 -14.95 -2.06 -4.82
C TYR A 497 -15.81 -2.35 -3.60
N ILE A 498 -16.65 -3.37 -3.70
CA ILE A 498 -17.36 -3.95 -2.55
C ILE A 498 -16.62 -5.23 -2.20
N VAL A 499 -16.13 -5.32 -0.98
CA VAL A 499 -15.37 -6.47 -0.49
C VAL A 499 -16.16 -7.17 0.60
N SER A 500 -16.25 -8.49 0.48
CA SER A 500 -16.84 -9.37 1.48
C SER A 500 -15.93 -10.59 1.66
N LEU A 501 -15.73 -10.99 2.90
CA LEU A 501 -15.01 -12.20 3.24
C LEU A 501 -15.69 -12.86 4.42
N SER A 502 -16.31 -14.00 4.19
CA SER A 502 -16.89 -14.82 5.24
C SER A 502 -15.80 -15.58 6.01
N LYS A 503 -16.15 -16.00 7.23
CA LYS A 503 -15.27 -16.80 8.05
C LYS A 503 -14.95 -18.14 7.39
N GLU A 504 -15.93 -18.75 6.75
CA GLU A 504 -15.82 -20.03 6.05
C GLU A 504 -14.84 -19.96 4.88
N GLU A 505 -14.86 -18.89 4.09
CA GLU A 505 -13.93 -18.67 2.98
C GLU A 505 -12.51 -18.43 3.49
N ALA A 506 -12.34 -17.63 4.54
CA ALA A 506 -11.06 -17.36 5.17
C ALA A 506 -10.44 -18.66 5.74
N GLU A 507 -11.22 -19.45 6.46
CA GLU A 507 -10.77 -20.75 7.00
C GLU A 507 -10.46 -21.76 5.91
N ALA A 508 -11.25 -21.82 4.83
CA ALA A 508 -10.99 -22.69 3.70
C ALA A 508 -9.70 -22.32 2.97
N SER A 509 -9.44 -21.04 2.75
CA SER A 509 -8.21 -20.55 2.14
C SER A 509 -7.00 -20.86 3.02
N ARG A 510 -7.10 -20.56 4.33
CA ARG A 510 -6.07 -20.91 5.31
C ARG A 510 -5.74 -22.41 5.29
N ALA A 511 -6.74 -23.28 5.27
CA ALA A 511 -6.54 -24.73 5.20
C ALA A 511 -5.83 -25.17 3.91
N ARG A 512 -6.11 -24.50 2.76
CA ARG A 512 -5.38 -24.79 1.51
C ARG A 512 -3.90 -24.40 1.59
N MET A 513 -3.57 -23.31 2.29
CA MET A 513 -2.19 -22.89 2.52
C MET A 513 -1.45 -23.81 3.50
N GLN A 514 -2.12 -24.23 4.57
CA GLN A 514 -1.56 -25.10 5.61
C GLN A 514 -1.26 -26.55 5.15
N ARG A 515 -1.62 -26.90 3.92
CA ARG A 515 -1.21 -28.19 3.34
C ARG A 515 0.30 -28.30 3.07
N TYR A 516 1.01 -27.16 3.04
CA TYR A 516 2.46 -27.14 2.89
C TYR A 516 3.14 -27.36 4.23
N GLU A 517 4.17 -28.21 4.27
CA GLU A 517 4.82 -28.62 5.51
C GLU A 517 5.73 -27.53 6.10
N LYS A 518 6.44 -26.79 5.24
CA LYS A 518 7.38 -25.76 5.69
C LYS A 518 6.63 -24.50 6.07
N LYS A 519 6.68 -24.13 7.35
CA LYS A 519 6.07 -22.92 7.88
C LYS A 519 6.93 -21.69 7.60
N ALA A 520 6.29 -20.56 7.44
CA ALA A 520 6.93 -19.28 7.12
C ALA A 520 6.44 -18.10 7.98
N GLY A 521 5.91 -18.38 9.16
CA GLY A 521 5.44 -17.35 10.09
C GLY A 521 6.52 -16.37 10.59
N HIS A 522 7.79 -16.67 10.35
CA HIS A 522 8.92 -15.78 10.65
C HIS A 522 9.06 -14.62 9.64
N LEU A 523 8.46 -14.70 8.45
CA LEU A 523 8.61 -13.69 7.40
C LEU A 523 8.10 -12.31 7.82
N MET A 524 7.10 -12.24 8.70
CA MET A 524 6.56 -10.98 9.22
C MET A 524 7.59 -10.14 9.99
N PHE A 525 8.70 -10.75 10.44
CA PHE A 525 9.76 -10.07 11.18
C PHE A 525 10.90 -9.57 10.31
N ILE A 526 10.90 -9.86 9.02
CA ILE A 526 12.00 -9.54 8.10
C ILE A 526 11.94 -8.06 7.72
N GLU A 527 13.06 -7.38 7.96
CA GLU A 527 13.26 -5.96 7.72
C GLU A 527 14.58 -5.71 6.97
N ASP A 528 14.66 -4.65 6.19
CA ASP A 528 15.88 -4.23 5.51
C ASP A 528 16.74 -3.26 6.34
N ARG A 529 16.30 -2.97 7.57
CA ARG A 529 16.96 -2.01 8.47
C ARG A 529 17.28 -2.63 9.79
N ILE A 530 18.39 -2.18 10.39
CA ILE A 530 18.76 -2.46 11.77
C ILE A 530 19.12 -1.17 12.47
N LYS A 531 18.70 -1.06 13.71
CA LYS A 531 19.18 -0.05 14.64
C LYS A 531 19.36 -0.67 16.02
N PRO A 532 20.47 -1.37 16.28
CA PRO A 532 20.77 -1.80 17.61
C PRO A 532 20.98 -0.58 18.52
N SER A 533 20.36 -0.58 19.68
CA SER A 533 20.57 0.44 20.70
C SER A 533 21.20 -0.16 21.97
N PRO A 534 21.92 0.65 22.75
CA PRO A 534 22.47 0.19 24.03
C PRO A 534 21.35 -0.32 24.94
N ARG A 535 21.61 -1.38 25.66
CA ARG A 535 20.67 -1.92 26.67
C ARG A 535 20.54 -0.91 27.82
N THR A 536 19.29 -0.67 28.24
CA THR A 536 18.95 0.24 29.35
C THR A 536 18.68 -0.50 30.66
N ASP A 537 18.72 -1.83 30.65
CA ASP A 537 18.46 -2.70 31.81
C ASP A 537 19.72 -3.05 32.61
N GLY A 538 20.87 -2.41 32.30
CA GLY A 538 22.15 -2.64 32.98
C GLY A 538 22.95 -3.85 32.48
N VAL A 539 22.42 -4.60 31.52
CA VAL A 539 23.14 -5.70 30.87
C VAL A 539 24.04 -5.15 29.75
N ALA A 540 25.30 -5.62 29.68
CA ALA A 540 26.22 -5.20 28.64
C ALA A 540 25.75 -5.68 27.27
N GLY A 541 25.93 -4.83 26.25
CA GLY A 541 25.61 -5.13 24.85
C GLY A 541 24.53 -4.21 24.27
N ASN A 542 24.11 -4.54 23.07
CA ASN A 542 23.06 -3.84 22.35
C ASN A 542 21.82 -4.71 22.27
N ARG A 543 20.65 -4.06 22.23
CA ARG A 543 19.38 -4.70 21.93
C ARG A 543 18.70 -3.96 20.81
N ILE A 544 17.68 -4.58 20.19
CA ILE A 544 16.76 -3.92 19.30
C ILE A 544 15.70 -3.20 20.14
N ASP A 545 15.49 -1.93 19.88
CA ASP A 545 14.43 -1.18 20.56
C ASP A 545 13.08 -1.44 19.88
N PHE A 546 12.06 -1.69 20.69
CA PHE A 546 10.70 -1.97 20.22
C PHE A 546 10.01 -0.79 19.57
N ASN A 547 10.38 0.41 19.95
CA ASN A 547 9.78 1.63 19.44
C ASN A 547 10.48 2.09 18.15
N ASP A 548 11.61 1.45 17.82
CA ASP A 548 12.26 1.64 16.55
C ASP A 548 11.66 0.68 15.52
N GLU A 549 11.52 1.13 14.30
CA GLU A 549 11.03 0.35 13.16
C GLU A 549 12.09 -0.62 12.61
N TYR A 550 12.98 -1.12 13.47
CA TYR A 550 14.13 -1.93 13.07
C TYR A 550 13.98 -3.37 13.55
N ALA A 551 14.54 -4.29 12.77
CA ALA A 551 14.49 -5.70 13.04
C ALA A 551 15.35 -6.11 14.25
N ILE A 552 14.98 -7.21 14.88
CA ILE A 552 15.83 -7.92 15.82
C ILE A 552 17.06 -8.47 15.09
N GLY A 553 18.20 -8.43 15.78
CA GLY A 553 19.44 -8.94 15.21
C GLY A 553 20.02 -7.97 14.19
N LYS A 554 20.56 -8.46 13.14
CA LYS A 554 21.49 -7.72 12.30
C LYS A 554 20.98 -7.47 10.90
N MET A 555 19.69 -7.62 10.66
CA MET A 555 19.10 -7.37 9.36
C MET A 555 19.16 -5.87 9.07
N GLY A 556 19.60 -5.48 7.92
CA GLY A 556 19.68 -4.07 7.53
C GLY A 556 21.03 -3.64 7.01
N SER A 557 22.03 -4.51 7.09
CA SER A 557 23.23 -4.32 6.31
C SER A 557 23.10 -5.08 5.00
N PHE A 558 23.24 -4.39 3.89
CA PHE A 558 23.28 -5.04 2.59
C PHE A 558 24.38 -6.09 2.54
N GLY A 559 24.11 -7.23 1.95
CA GLY A 559 25.01 -8.37 1.89
C GLY A 559 25.05 -9.24 3.14
N GLN A 560 24.31 -8.88 4.19
CA GLN A 560 24.28 -9.67 5.43
C GLN A 560 22.98 -10.45 5.64
N TRP A 561 22.05 -10.41 4.69
CA TRP A 561 20.79 -11.15 4.76
C TRP A 561 20.99 -12.65 4.91
N GLY A 562 21.93 -13.24 4.18
CA GLY A 562 22.27 -14.65 4.29
C GLY A 562 22.72 -15.05 5.71
N ASP A 563 23.47 -14.18 6.39
CA ASP A 563 23.98 -14.42 7.74
C ASP A 563 22.89 -14.38 8.81
N TYR A 564 21.78 -13.65 8.53
CA TYR A 564 20.68 -13.44 9.47
C TYR A 564 19.62 -14.47 9.40
N ILE A 565 19.37 -14.96 8.20
CA ILE A 565 18.41 -16.03 7.95
C ILE A 565 19.20 -17.34 7.83
N ASP A 566 20.17 -17.53 8.72
CA ASP A 566 20.88 -18.79 8.87
C ASP A 566 19.96 -19.79 9.59
N GLU A 567 19.37 -20.68 8.83
CA GLU A 567 18.47 -21.72 9.32
C GLU A 567 19.14 -22.69 10.30
N SER A 568 20.50 -22.71 10.38
CA SER A 568 21.25 -23.52 11.34
C SER A 568 21.27 -22.93 12.75
N VAL A 569 21.04 -21.61 12.87
CA VAL A 569 21.03 -20.91 14.17
C VAL A 569 19.67 -21.12 14.85
N LYS A 570 19.70 -21.80 16.00
CA LYS A 570 18.51 -22.05 16.80
C LYS A 570 18.36 -21.05 17.94
N ALA A 571 17.11 -20.72 18.28
CA ALA A 571 16.82 -19.85 19.39
C ALA A 571 17.17 -20.51 20.72
N GLN A 572 17.81 -19.75 21.59
CA GLN A 572 18.18 -20.20 22.95
C GLN A 572 18.37 -19.01 23.88
N GLY A 573 18.25 -19.23 25.17
CA GLY A 573 18.56 -18.22 26.19
C GLY A 573 17.49 -17.14 26.36
N TYR A 574 16.29 -17.36 25.84
CA TYR A 574 15.15 -16.48 26.03
C TYR A 574 14.19 -17.03 27.08
N TYR A 575 13.65 -16.12 27.88
CA TYR A 575 12.62 -16.36 28.90
C TYR A 575 11.57 -15.28 28.83
N TYR A 576 10.36 -15.51 29.32
CA TYR A 576 9.36 -14.47 29.44
C TYR A 576 8.88 -14.26 30.87
N ALA A 577 8.64 -13.00 31.22
CA ALA A 577 7.94 -12.61 32.44
C ALA A 577 6.57 -12.03 32.05
N ARG A 578 5.50 -12.46 32.75
CA ARG A 578 4.15 -11.93 32.58
C ARG A 578 3.84 -10.90 33.66
N SER A 579 3.29 -9.78 33.31
CA SER A 579 2.77 -8.76 34.18
C SER A 579 1.43 -8.24 33.65
N LEU A 580 0.32 -8.63 34.27
CA LEU A 580 -1.04 -8.32 33.81
C LEU A 580 -1.24 -8.68 32.33
N ASN A 581 -1.39 -7.68 31.49
CA ASN A 581 -1.61 -7.81 30.07
C ASN A 581 -0.33 -7.66 29.23
N THR A 582 0.85 -7.76 29.84
CA THR A 582 2.14 -7.61 29.15
C THR A 582 3.01 -8.84 29.38
N ILE A 583 3.59 -9.35 28.28
CA ILE A 583 4.69 -10.31 28.31
C ILE A 583 5.97 -9.53 28.01
N THR A 584 6.97 -9.66 28.86
CA THR A 584 8.32 -9.11 28.64
C THR A 584 9.30 -10.24 28.40
N ILE A 585 10.01 -10.21 27.29
CA ILE A 585 11.06 -11.18 26.96
C ILE A 585 12.34 -10.77 27.70
N LYS A 586 13.01 -11.74 28.27
CA LYS A 586 14.28 -11.64 28.97
C LYS A 586 15.34 -12.47 28.26
N GLU A 587 16.55 -11.98 28.26
CA GLU A 587 17.70 -12.65 27.65
C GLU A 587 18.69 -13.10 28.70
N ALA A 588 18.99 -14.38 28.73
CA ALA A 588 20.17 -14.87 29.46
C ALA A 588 21.44 -14.60 28.65
N THR A 589 22.59 -14.72 29.30
CA THR A 589 23.89 -14.61 28.64
C THR A 589 24.00 -15.63 27.51
N GLY A 590 24.27 -15.14 26.28
CA GLY A 590 24.38 -15.98 25.09
C GLY A 590 23.04 -16.23 24.36
N ALA A 591 21.98 -15.48 24.67
CA ALA A 591 20.74 -15.50 23.91
C ALA A 591 20.97 -15.19 22.44
N LYS A 592 20.38 -15.98 21.56
CA LYS A 592 20.53 -15.83 20.09
C LYS A 592 19.42 -16.58 19.35
N GLY A 593 19.31 -16.34 18.03
CA GLY A 593 18.54 -17.15 17.08
C GLY A 593 17.05 -16.76 16.97
N ALA A 594 16.57 -15.76 17.73
CA ALA A 594 15.21 -15.24 17.55
C ALA A 594 15.18 -14.14 16.49
N LEU A 595 14.25 -14.25 15.55
CA LEU A 595 13.91 -13.17 14.60
C LEU A 595 12.83 -12.25 15.16
N GLY A 596 12.00 -12.78 16.05
CA GLY A 596 10.92 -12.10 16.73
C GLY A 596 10.21 -13.05 17.68
N PHE A 597 9.21 -12.53 18.38
CA PHE A 597 8.43 -13.28 19.35
C PHE A 597 6.96 -13.25 19.02
N LYS A 598 6.28 -14.37 19.25
CA LYS A 598 4.84 -14.53 19.03
C LYS A 598 4.17 -15.02 20.30
N LEU A 599 2.97 -14.56 20.52
CA LEU A 599 2.11 -14.93 21.65
C LEU A 599 0.89 -15.67 21.11
N TYR A 600 0.66 -16.86 21.58
CA TYR A 600 -0.52 -17.66 21.24
C TYR A 600 -1.39 -17.92 22.45
N ASN A 601 -2.69 -18.07 22.20
CA ASN A 601 -3.55 -18.82 23.09
C ASN A 601 -3.15 -20.30 23.01
N ALA A 602 -2.65 -20.86 24.12
CA ALA A 602 -2.12 -22.22 24.11
C ALA A 602 -3.21 -23.30 23.90
N GLN A 603 -4.49 -22.96 24.14
CA GLN A 603 -5.61 -23.87 24.00
C GLN A 603 -6.17 -23.90 22.56
N THR A 604 -6.30 -22.73 21.94
CA THR A 604 -6.89 -22.60 20.60
C THR A 604 -5.85 -22.58 19.49
N GLY A 605 -4.61 -22.23 19.79
CA GLY A 605 -3.55 -21.99 18.80
C GLY A 605 -3.66 -20.64 18.10
N GLU A 606 -4.59 -19.78 18.52
CA GLU A 606 -4.78 -18.44 17.95
C GLU A 606 -3.57 -17.56 18.22
N LEU A 607 -3.06 -16.87 17.21
CA LEU A 607 -2.04 -15.84 17.33
C LEU A 607 -2.66 -14.60 17.99
N LEU A 608 -2.13 -14.19 19.14
CA LEU A 608 -2.67 -13.06 19.92
C LEU A 608 -1.88 -11.79 19.71
N ASP A 609 -0.57 -11.90 19.54
CA ASP A 609 0.34 -10.77 19.32
C ASP A 609 1.68 -11.26 18.78
N PHE A 610 2.41 -10.38 18.11
CA PHE A 610 3.77 -10.63 17.65
C PHE A 610 4.59 -9.34 17.67
N ASN A 611 5.91 -9.47 17.90
CA ASN A 611 6.80 -8.32 17.91
C ASN A 611 8.23 -8.76 17.57
N ASN A 612 8.97 -7.94 16.86
CA ASN A 612 10.41 -8.11 16.69
C ASN A 612 11.23 -7.51 17.83
N GLY A 613 10.57 -7.06 18.87
CA GLY A 613 11.16 -6.59 20.13
C GLY A 613 10.74 -7.45 21.32
N TYR A 614 10.98 -6.95 22.54
CA TYR A 614 10.93 -7.71 23.81
C TYR A 614 9.62 -7.57 24.58
N LYS A 615 8.57 -7.03 24.01
CA LYS A 615 7.26 -6.89 24.63
C LYS A 615 6.14 -7.41 23.74
N LEU A 616 5.26 -8.20 24.34
CA LEU A 616 4.02 -8.65 23.71
C LEU A 616 2.85 -8.22 24.60
N THR A 617 1.71 -7.96 23.98
CA THR A 617 0.49 -7.56 24.67
C THR A 617 -0.48 -8.72 24.71
N VAL A 618 -1.00 -9.02 25.89
CA VAL A 618 -2.09 -9.98 26.06
C VAL A 618 -3.40 -9.23 25.85
N PRO A 619 -4.19 -9.53 24.82
CA PRO A 619 -5.50 -8.90 24.66
C PRO A 619 -6.40 -9.18 25.86
N VAL A 620 -7.26 -8.23 26.20
CA VAL A 620 -8.13 -8.30 27.39
C VAL A 620 -9.01 -9.55 27.37
N ALA A 621 -9.50 -9.92 26.18
CA ALA A 621 -10.28 -11.15 25.98
C ALA A 621 -9.55 -12.43 26.44
N HIS A 622 -8.23 -12.42 26.37
CA HIS A 622 -7.37 -13.55 26.68
C HIS A 622 -6.61 -13.40 28.01
N ALA A 623 -7.01 -12.43 28.85
CA ALA A 623 -6.32 -12.15 30.11
C ALA A 623 -6.17 -13.39 31.01
N ASN A 624 -7.13 -14.29 31.00
CA ASN A 624 -7.13 -15.54 31.75
C ASN A 624 -6.85 -16.79 30.90
N ALA A 625 -6.54 -16.64 29.62
CA ALA A 625 -6.25 -17.76 28.74
C ALA A 625 -4.85 -18.35 29.05
N PRO A 626 -4.65 -19.67 28.86
CA PRO A 626 -3.33 -20.24 28.86
C PRO A 626 -2.54 -19.69 27.68
N LEU A 627 -1.33 -19.19 27.94
CA LEU A 627 -0.51 -18.52 26.93
C LEU A 627 0.69 -19.39 26.56
N LYS A 628 1.06 -19.32 25.25
CA LYS A 628 2.28 -19.89 24.73
C LYS A 628 3.10 -18.77 24.08
N VAL A 629 4.29 -18.53 24.58
CA VAL A 629 5.26 -17.60 24.02
C VAL A 629 6.27 -18.37 23.20
N VAL A 630 6.56 -17.92 21.99
CA VAL A 630 7.57 -18.55 21.14
C VAL A 630 8.49 -17.52 20.52
N ALA A 631 9.72 -17.94 20.25
CA ALA A 631 10.67 -17.21 19.39
C ALA A 631 10.62 -17.82 17.99
N ALA A 632 10.34 -16.98 16.98
CA ALA A 632 10.39 -17.38 15.59
C ALA A 632 11.84 -17.57 15.15
N GLN A 633 12.15 -18.71 14.52
CA GLN A 633 13.49 -19.05 14.05
C GLN A 633 13.58 -18.89 12.52
N ALA A 634 14.81 -18.74 12.04
CA ALA A 634 15.08 -18.54 10.61
C ALA A 634 14.64 -19.71 9.71
N ASP A 635 14.58 -20.94 10.26
CA ASP A 635 14.11 -22.13 9.53
C ASP A 635 12.58 -22.25 9.45
N GLY A 636 11.84 -21.26 9.99
CA GLY A 636 10.39 -21.23 10.02
C GLY A 636 9.78 -21.99 11.20
N THR A 637 10.59 -22.62 12.05
CA THR A 637 10.11 -23.27 13.28
C THR A 637 10.05 -22.31 14.45
N ASP A 638 9.25 -22.66 15.44
CA ASP A 638 9.09 -21.90 16.67
C ASP A 638 9.81 -22.57 17.84
N TYR A 639 10.61 -21.79 18.55
CA TYR A 639 11.17 -22.20 19.85
C TYR A 639 10.25 -21.74 20.95
N THR A 640 9.76 -22.66 21.78
CA THR A 640 8.95 -22.31 22.95
C THR A 640 9.81 -21.60 23.98
N VAL A 641 9.49 -20.35 24.25
CA VAL A 641 10.16 -19.54 25.28
C VAL A 641 9.61 -19.94 26.63
N PRO A 642 10.42 -20.46 27.56
CA PRO A 642 9.96 -20.79 28.93
C PRO A 642 9.67 -19.52 29.72
N SER A 643 8.82 -19.63 30.72
CA SER A 643 8.66 -18.55 31.71
C SER A 643 9.93 -18.40 32.56
N VAL A 644 10.18 -17.21 33.07
CA VAL A 644 11.29 -16.99 34.02
C VAL A 644 11.12 -17.84 35.30
N ALA A 645 9.89 -18.23 35.63
CA ALA A 645 9.59 -19.15 36.75
C ALA A 645 10.12 -20.58 36.51
N ASP A 646 10.22 -20.99 35.22
CA ASP A 646 10.73 -22.30 34.85
C ASP A 646 12.27 -22.32 34.71
N SER A 647 12.92 -21.17 34.81
CA SER A 647 14.38 -21.05 34.74
C SER A 647 15.00 -21.65 36.04
N ASP A 648 16.14 -22.31 35.91
CA ASP A 648 16.99 -22.72 37.03
C ASP A 648 17.98 -21.63 37.45
N ASP A 649 18.03 -20.51 36.70
CA ASP A 649 18.86 -19.35 36.99
C ASP A 649 18.23 -18.54 38.16
N GLU A 650 18.98 -18.36 39.26
CA GLU A 650 18.50 -17.72 40.46
C GLU A 650 18.15 -16.24 40.24
N GLU A 651 18.87 -15.55 39.32
CA GLU A 651 18.60 -14.14 39.00
C GLU A 651 17.28 -14.00 38.20
N MET A 652 17.03 -14.94 37.27
CA MET A 652 15.77 -14.99 36.51
C MET A 652 14.59 -15.35 37.43
N GLN A 653 14.79 -16.24 38.39
CA GLN A 653 13.77 -16.57 39.39
C GLN A 653 13.44 -15.36 40.30
N LEU A 654 14.47 -14.61 40.71
CA LEU A 654 14.27 -13.37 41.48
C LEU A 654 13.50 -12.32 40.67
N GLU A 655 13.80 -12.20 39.38
CA GLU A 655 13.08 -11.31 38.50
C GLU A 655 11.61 -11.73 38.31
N SER A 656 11.36 -13.05 38.19
CA SER A 656 10.02 -13.60 38.16
C SER A 656 9.25 -13.29 39.45
N LEU A 657 9.88 -13.46 40.61
CA LEU A 657 9.28 -13.11 41.87
C LEU A 657 8.92 -11.62 41.95
N ASN A 658 9.82 -10.73 41.49
CA ASN A 658 9.55 -9.30 41.39
C ASN A 658 8.37 -8.96 40.50
N ALA A 659 8.23 -9.66 39.35
CA ALA A 659 7.08 -9.52 38.46
C ALA A 659 5.77 -9.97 39.15
N THR A 660 5.80 -11.12 39.84
CA THR A 660 4.64 -11.62 40.58
C THR A 660 4.25 -10.65 41.71
N LEU A 661 5.24 -10.14 42.42
CA LEU A 661 5.02 -9.10 43.45
C LEU A 661 4.40 -7.82 42.87
N ALA A 662 4.84 -7.39 41.68
CA ALA A 662 4.24 -6.25 41.00
C ALA A 662 2.77 -6.52 40.59
N THR A 663 2.46 -7.74 40.17
CA THR A 663 1.09 -8.17 39.89
C THR A 663 0.21 -8.13 41.13
N VAL A 664 0.66 -8.73 42.21
CA VAL A 664 -0.04 -8.70 43.53
C VAL A 664 -0.26 -7.26 44.02
N LYS A 665 0.78 -6.42 43.91
CA LYS A 665 0.69 -5.00 44.30
C LYS A 665 -0.34 -4.25 43.45
N ASN A 666 -0.37 -4.47 42.16
CA ASN A 666 -1.36 -3.86 41.31
C ASN A 666 -2.79 -4.32 41.67
N LEU A 667 -2.97 -5.62 41.81
CA LEU A 667 -4.24 -6.21 42.20
C LEU A 667 -4.74 -5.59 43.53
N THR A 668 -3.91 -5.59 44.58
CA THR A 668 -4.31 -5.16 45.91
C THR A 668 -4.43 -3.65 46.07
N SER A 669 -3.66 -2.84 45.33
CA SER A 669 -3.67 -1.40 45.47
C SER A 669 -4.66 -0.69 44.55
N LYS A 670 -4.89 -1.24 43.35
CA LYS A 670 -5.77 -0.59 42.35
C LYS A 670 -7.20 -1.10 42.40
N THR A 671 -7.44 -2.28 42.94
CA THR A 671 -8.75 -2.93 42.91
C THR A 671 -9.40 -3.00 44.30
N THR A 672 -8.89 -2.25 45.28
CA THR A 672 -9.50 -2.21 46.63
C THR A 672 -10.77 -1.37 46.65
N THR A 673 -11.84 -1.91 47.22
CA THR A 673 -13.13 -1.24 47.39
C THR A 673 -13.64 -1.25 48.78
N THR A 674 -14.49 -0.28 49.11
CA THR A 674 -15.37 -0.27 50.28
C THR A 674 -16.77 -0.80 49.97
N GLY A 675 -16.96 -1.33 48.74
CA GLY A 675 -18.23 -1.80 48.22
C GLY A 675 -18.84 -0.89 47.11
N LYS A 676 -18.20 0.23 46.81
CA LYS A 676 -18.67 1.20 45.83
C LYS A 676 -18.11 0.92 44.41
N GLU A 677 -16.87 0.50 44.35
CA GLU A 677 -16.21 0.12 43.10
C GLU A 677 -16.52 -1.35 42.81
N ILE A 678 -17.38 -1.59 41.82
CA ILE A 678 -17.84 -2.93 41.42
C ILE A 678 -16.72 -3.64 40.66
N GLY A 679 -16.56 -4.92 40.89
CA GLY A 679 -15.47 -5.73 40.36
C GLY A 679 -14.19 -5.67 41.21
N HIS A 680 -14.08 -4.74 42.13
CA HIS A 680 -12.95 -4.59 43.04
C HIS A 680 -13.07 -5.48 44.28
N PHE A 681 -11.95 -5.76 44.94
CA PHE A 681 -11.88 -6.59 46.13
C PHE A 681 -12.12 -5.81 47.42
N TYR A 682 -12.78 -6.41 48.38
CA TYR A 682 -12.90 -5.83 49.75
C TYR A 682 -11.56 -5.85 50.45
N LYS A 683 -11.26 -4.78 51.19
CA LYS A 683 -10.00 -4.64 51.93
C LYS A 683 -9.77 -5.82 52.91
N SER A 684 -10.83 -6.34 53.49
CA SER A 684 -10.77 -7.51 54.41
C SER A 684 -10.33 -8.80 53.71
N ALA A 685 -10.73 -8.98 52.44
CA ALA A 685 -10.34 -10.14 51.64
C ALA A 685 -8.88 -10.12 51.19
N LEU A 686 -8.23 -8.94 51.23
CA LEU A 686 -6.83 -8.77 50.83
C LEU A 686 -5.83 -8.96 51.95
N THR A 687 -6.27 -9.35 53.15
CA THR A 687 -5.39 -9.41 54.35
C THR A 687 -4.28 -10.45 54.20
N GLU A 688 -4.63 -11.67 53.78
CA GLU A 688 -3.69 -12.80 53.64
C GLU A 688 -2.69 -12.57 52.52
N ILE A 689 -3.16 -12.20 51.33
CA ILE A 689 -2.28 -11.93 50.21
C ILE A 689 -1.34 -10.75 50.46
N ASN A 690 -1.79 -9.70 51.18
CA ASN A 690 -0.93 -8.57 51.54
C ASN A 690 0.14 -8.97 52.59
N ALA A 691 -0.16 -9.91 53.51
CA ALA A 691 0.81 -10.43 54.45
C ALA A 691 1.87 -11.25 53.71
N LEU A 692 1.45 -12.15 52.83
CA LEU A 692 2.33 -12.97 52.02
C LEU A 692 3.20 -12.10 51.07
N TYR A 693 2.60 -11.08 50.42
CA TYR A 693 3.32 -10.10 49.62
C TYR A 693 4.46 -9.44 50.38
N LYS A 694 4.20 -9.02 51.62
CA LYS A 694 5.18 -8.33 52.44
C LYS A 694 6.39 -9.22 52.77
N GLU A 695 6.15 -10.50 53.09
CA GLU A 695 7.22 -11.47 53.35
C GLU A 695 8.03 -11.80 52.09
N ALA A 696 7.35 -12.13 51.00
CA ALA A 696 7.99 -12.41 49.71
C ALA A 696 8.80 -11.20 49.17
N LYS A 697 8.27 -9.99 49.36
CA LYS A 697 8.98 -8.75 49.03
C LYS A 697 10.25 -8.54 49.83
N ALA A 698 10.20 -8.83 51.14
CA ALA A 698 11.39 -8.76 52.00
C ALA A 698 12.45 -9.80 51.56
N ALA A 699 12.03 -11.03 51.23
CA ALA A 699 12.93 -12.05 50.72
C ALA A 699 13.60 -11.64 49.38
N ALA A 700 12.81 -11.07 48.46
CA ALA A 700 13.33 -10.56 47.16
C ALA A 700 14.31 -9.40 47.37
N ASP A 701 13.98 -8.42 48.22
CA ASP A 701 14.83 -7.24 48.46
C ASP A 701 16.16 -7.60 49.14
N ASN A 702 16.17 -8.58 49.99
CA ASN A 702 17.36 -9.04 50.73
C ASN A 702 18.09 -10.21 50.02
N LYS A 703 17.57 -10.67 48.89
CA LYS A 703 18.04 -11.88 48.19
C LYS A 703 18.14 -13.08 49.11
N ASP A 704 17.14 -13.26 49.96
CA ASP A 704 17.10 -14.29 51.00
C ASP A 704 16.19 -15.47 50.60
N THR A 705 16.79 -16.61 50.33
CA THR A 705 16.13 -17.87 49.95
C THR A 705 16.05 -18.88 51.13
N SER A 706 16.39 -18.46 52.37
CA SER A 706 16.48 -19.35 53.51
C SER A 706 15.12 -19.92 53.95
N LYS A 707 14.02 -19.19 53.78
CA LYS A 707 12.66 -19.61 54.18
C LYS A 707 11.99 -20.37 53.02
N HIS A 708 12.03 -19.81 51.85
CA HIS A 708 11.49 -20.33 50.60
C HIS A 708 12.39 -19.92 49.43
N SER A 709 12.56 -20.78 48.45
CA SER A 709 13.11 -20.42 47.18
C SER A 709 12.23 -19.41 46.45
N TYR A 710 12.76 -18.67 45.48
CA TYR A 710 11.96 -17.72 44.70
C TYR A 710 10.81 -18.39 43.94
N LYS A 711 10.99 -19.63 43.47
CA LYS A 711 9.93 -20.45 42.87
C LYS A 711 8.81 -20.76 43.86
N GLU A 712 9.16 -21.11 45.11
CA GLU A 712 8.16 -21.39 46.16
C GLU A 712 7.38 -20.14 46.54
N TRP A 713 8.05 -18.95 46.67
CA TRP A 713 7.38 -17.69 46.90
C TRP A 713 6.39 -17.34 45.75
N ILE A 714 6.79 -17.57 44.51
CA ILE A 714 5.91 -17.36 43.35
C ILE A 714 4.68 -18.26 43.47
N ALA A 715 4.87 -19.55 43.69
CA ALA A 715 3.79 -20.53 43.79
C ALA A 715 2.80 -20.17 44.92
N LEU A 716 3.31 -19.77 46.10
CA LEU A 716 2.47 -19.32 47.22
C LEU A 716 1.65 -18.08 46.88
N LEU A 717 2.25 -17.07 46.25
CA LEU A 717 1.55 -15.86 45.81
C LEU A 717 0.50 -16.15 44.74
N GLU A 718 0.79 -17.00 43.76
CA GLU A 718 -0.14 -17.41 42.73
C GLU A 718 -1.31 -18.22 43.29
N GLN A 719 -1.04 -19.14 44.22
CA GLN A 719 -2.08 -19.89 44.90
C GLN A 719 -3.03 -18.98 45.66
N GLU A 720 -2.48 -17.98 46.39
CA GLU A 720 -3.29 -17.05 47.17
C GLU A 720 -4.09 -16.10 46.26
N MET A 721 -3.52 -15.66 45.14
CA MET A 721 -4.25 -14.89 44.12
C MET A 721 -5.43 -15.68 43.55
N GLU A 722 -5.26 -16.96 43.26
CA GLU A 722 -6.32 -17.82 42.75
C GLU A 722 -7.41 -18.07 43.83
N ALA A 723 -7.01 -18.31 45.08
CA ALA A 723 -7.94 -18.41 46.18
C ALA A 723 -8.77 -17.13 46.37
N LEU A 724 -8.13 -15.97 46.24
CA LEU A 724 -8.80 -14.67 46.31
C LEU A 724 -9.81 -14.49 45.15
N LYS A 725 -9.42 -14.85 43.92
CA LYS A 725 -10.27 -14.72 42.72
C LYS A 725 -11.47 -15.65 42.76
N SER A 726 -11.29 -16.84 43.24
CA SER A 726 -12.35 -17.86 43.34
C SER A 726 -13.33 -17.62 44.49
N ASN A 727 -13.02 -16.74 45.44
CA ASN A 727 -13.87 -16.45 46.58
C ASN A 727 -15.01 -15.48 46.22
N PRO A 728 -16.27 -15.94 46.16
CA PRO A 728 -17.40 -15.10 45.76
C PRO A 728 -17.72 -13.95 46.75
N SER A 729 -17.18 -13.99 47.96
CA SER A 729 -17.35 -12.94 48.97
C SER A 729 -16.21 -11.91 48.96
N ALA A 730 -15.18 -12.13 48.13
CA ALA A 730 -14.00 -11.27 48.13
C ALA A 730 -14.19 -9.99 47.31
N ARG A 731 -15.11 -9.98 46.33
CA ARG A 731 -15.38 -8.86 45.43
C ARG A 731 -16.71 -8.17 45.69
N ALA A 732 -16.78 -6.89 45.29
CA ALA A 732 -18.03 -6.17 45.15
C ALA A 732 -18.70 -6.50 43.83
N TYR A 733 -19.89 -7.11 43.89
CA TYR A 733 -20.71 -7.42 42.70
C TYR A 733 -21.85 -6.42 42.53
N LEU A 734 -22.40 -6.35 41.32
CA LEU A 734 -23.63 -5.62 41.05
C LEU A 734 -24.78 -6.12 41.93
N LYS A 735 -25.50 -5.20 42.54
CA LYS A 735 -26.68 -5.46 43.39
C LYS A 735 -27.93 -4.91 42.70
N GLU A 736 -28.98 -5.63 42.77
CA GLU A 736 -30.30 -5.20 42.35
C GLU A 736 -30.73 -3.94 43.14
N LEU A 737 -31.37 -3.02 42.43
CA LEU A 737 -31.88 -1.73 42.92
C LEU A 737 -30.82 -0.67 43.31
N ASP A 738 -29.55 -1.00 43.31
CA ASP A 738 -28.48 0.01 43.45
C ASP A 738 -28.33 0.80 42.15
N VAL A 739 -27.87 2.00 42.25
CA VAL A 739 -27.62 2.89 41.07
C VAL A 739 -26.13 3.04 40.86
N TYR A 740 -25.74 2.98 39.59
CA TYR A 740 -24.34 2.94 39.16
C TYR A 740 -24.02 3.97 38.10
N THR A 741 -22.75 4.39 38.05
CA THR A 741 -22.15 5.03 36.90
C THR A 741 -21.19 4.06 36.21
N LEU A 742 -21.12 4.09 34.89
CA LEU A 742 -20.22 3.26 34.05
C LEU A 742 -19.24 4.15 33.32
N THR A 743 -17.96 3.91 33.53
CA THR A 743 -16.85 4.66 32.88
C THR A 743 -16.13 3.73 31.92
N ASN A 744 -15.84 4.19 30.71
CA ASN A 744 -15.23 3.33 29.69
C ASN A 744 -13.78 2.96 30.06
N GLY A 745 -13.39 1.72 29.82
CA GLY A 745 -12.06 1.21 30.17
C GLY A 745 -10.93 1.76 29.32
N GLN A 746 -11.20 2.07 28.05
CA GLN A 746 -10.22 2.65 27.13
C GLN A 746 -10.13 4.18 27.31
N LEU A 747 -11.26 4.86 27.25
CA LEU A 747 -11.34 6.31 27.44
C LEU A 747 -11.93 6.63 28.81
N ARG A 748 -11.12 6.54 29.87
CA ARG A 748 -11.53 6.71 31.28
C ARG A 748 -12.15 8.06 31.63
N SER A 749 -12.05 9.04 30.74
CA SER A 749 -12.73 10.32 30.84
C SER A 749 -14.15 10.31 30.27
N TYR A 750 -14.63 9.18 29.74
CA TYR A 750 -15.95 9.02 29.18
C TYR A 750 -16.74 7.95 29.91
N GLY A 751 -18.03 8.14 30.02
CA GLY A 751 -18.94 7.19 30.65
C GLY A 751 -20.27 7.07 29.93
N MET A 752 -20.94 5.94 30.13
CA MET A 752 -22.21 5.62 29.47
C MET A 752 -23.33 6.60 29.92
N CYS A 753 -24.02 7.16 28.96
CA CYS A 753 -25.06 8.16 29.12
C CYS A 753 -26.20 7.93 28.13
N TYR A 754 -27.41 8.32 28.50
CA TYR A 754 -28.55 8.37 27.57
C TYR A 754 -29.10 9.80 27.53
N ASP A 755 -29.13 10.39 26.35
CA ASP A 755 -29.60 11.77 26.14
C ASP A 755 -30.45 11.90 24.86
N LYS A 756 -30.68 13.12 24.39
CA LYS A 756 -31.44 13.38 23.16
C LYS A 756 -30.84 12.79 21.89
N TYR A 757 -29.58 12.37 21.92
CA TYR A 757 -28.89 11.72 20.81
C TYR A 757 -28.88 10.18 20.93
N GLY A 758 -29.51 9.62 21.97
CA GLY A 758 -29.57 8.19 22.24
C GLY A 758 -28.59 7.72 23.30
N LEU A 759 -28.17 6.46 23.21
CA LEU A 759 -27.25 5.83 24.13
C LEU A 759 -25.81 6.09 23.65
N ILE A 760 -25.11 6.98 24.33
CA ILE A 760 -23.78 7.47 23.98
C ILE A 760 -22.83 7.44 25.17
N ALA A 761 -21.54 7.68 24.93
CA ALA A 761 -20.56 8.02 25.95
C ALA A 761 -20.36 9.53 26.03
N ASN A 762 -20.31 10.09 27.24
CA ASN A 762 -20.04 11.50 27.46
C ASN A 762 -18.97 11.70 28.54
N THR A 763 -18.35 12.87 28.58
CA THR A 763 -17.21 13.12 29.49
C THR A 763 -17.60 12.94 30.96
N THR A 764 -16.71 12.39 31.76
CA THR A 764 -16.93 12.15 33.19
C THR A 764 -17.09 13.45 33.98
N GLN A 765 -16.54 14.57 33.51
CA GLN A 765 -16.75 15.90 34.12
C GLN A 765 -18.22 16.35 34.02
N GLN A 766 -18.92 15.93 32.96
CA GLN A 766 -20.35 16.15 32.77
C GLN A 766 -21.20 15.06 33.43
N MET A 767 -20.57 14.02 33.97
CA MET A 767 -21.22 12.97 34.75
C MET A 767 -21.40 13.40 36.22
N ALA A 768 -21.62 14.69 36.48
CA ALA A 768 -22.00 15.12 37.82
C ALA A 768 -23.14 14.25 38.37
N ASN A 769 -23.01 13.79 39.57
CA ASN A 769 -23.83 12.77 40.23
C ASN A 769 -25.35 13.00 40.25
N THR A 770 -25.81 14.10 39.70
CA THR A 770 -27.19 14.56 39.76
C THR A 770 -28.03 14.30 38.51
N LEU A 771 -27.42 13.94 37.36
CA LEU A 771 -28.17 13.78 36.12
C LEU A 771 -28.72 12.34 35.98
N PRO A 772 -30.03 12.12 35.92
CA PRO A 772 -30.65 10.78 35.84
C PRO A 772 -30.18 9.98 34.63
N ASN A 773 -29.91 10.64 33.49
CA ASN A 773 -29.49 10.02 32.23
C ASN A 773 -28.09 9.38 32.26
N LYS A 774 -27.32 9.61 33.34
CA LYS A 774 -25.98 9.01 33.53
C LYS A 774 -25.97 7.92 34.61
N ARG A 775 -27.12 7.55 35.09
CA ARG A 775 -27.32 6.58 36.15
C ARG A 775 -28.00 5.35 35.64
N TRP A 776 -27.44 4.20 36.00
CA TRP A 776 -27.84 2.90 35.51
C TRP A 776 -28.23 1.98 36.67
N MET A 777 -29.17 1.13 36.42
CA MET A 777 -29.66 0.10 37.34
C MET A 777 -29.58 -1.24 36.64
N PHE A 778 -29.33 -2.29 37.43
CA PHE A 778 -29.22 -3.66 36.95
C PHE A 778 -30.29 -4.48 37.65
N GLU A 779 -31.25 -4.98 36.88
CA GLU A 779 -32.32 -5.86 37.40
C GLU A 779 -31.96 -7.30 37.10
N SER A 780 -31.99 -8.14 38.17
CA SER A 780 -31.63 -9.55 38.02
C SER A 780 -32.63 -10.30 37.17
N THR A 781 -32.17 -11.18 36.29
CA THR A 781 -33.00 -12.15 35.56
C THR A 781 -33.36 -13.40 36.40
N GLY A 782 -32.82 -13.50 37.63
CA GLY A 782 -32.88 -14.72 38.42
C GLY A 782 -31.68 -15.67 38.17
N VAL A 783 -30.87 -15.41 37.15
CA VAL A 783 -29.64 -16.15 36.84
C VAL A 783 -28.45 -15.34 37.32
N ALA A 784 -27.50 -15.98 37.99
CA ALA A 784 -26.33 -15.30 38.53
C ALA A 784 -25.58 -14.49 37.46
N HIS A 785 -25.27 -13.24 37.79
CA HIS A 785 -24.58 -12.27 36.92
C HIS A 785 -25.30 -11.93 35.62
N HIS A 786 -26.59 -12.26 35.44
CA HIS A 786 -27.35 -11.87 34.25
C HIS A 786 -28.37 -10.79 34.64
N TYR A 787 -28.36 -9.67 33.91
CA TYR A 787 -29.13 -8.49 34.24
C TYR A 787 -29.81 -7.88 33.02
N TYR A 788 -30.94 -7.24 33.24
CA TYR A 788 -31.45 -6.19 32.38
C TYR A 788 -30.83 -4.86 32.81
N ILE A 789 -30.35 -4.07 31.85
CA ILE A 789 -29.73 -2.77 32.15
C ILE A 789 -30.73 -1.67 31.79
N LYS A 790 -31.08 -0.84 32.75
CA LYS A 790 -31.94 0.32 32.55
C LYS A 790 -31.33 1.60 33.10
N ASN A 791 -31.70 2.73 32.49
CA ASN A 791 -31.32 4.02 33.03
C ASN A 791 -32.21 4.42 34.21
N LYS A 792 -31.86 5.47 34.91
CA LYS A 792 -32.61 5.97 36.09
C LYS A 792 -34.01 6.49 35.74
N ASN A 793 -34.28 6.78 34.45
CA ASN A 793 -35.59 7.18 33.98
C ASN A 793 -36.52 5.99 33.70
N GLY A 794 -36.04 4.77 33.87
CA GLY A 794 -36.83 3.53 33.71
C GLY A 794 -36.70 2.87 32.33
N LEU A 795 -35.91 3.43 31.41
CA LEU A 795 -35.75 2.90 30.05
C LEU A 795 -34.69 1.82 30.00
N TYR A 796 -35.01 0.67 29.41
CA TYR A 796 -34.10 -0.45 29.21
C TYR A 796 -33.30 -0.34 27.90
N ILE A 797 -32.09 -0.92 27.89
CA ILE A 797 -31.39 -1.20 26.65
C ILE A 797 -32.14 -2.33 25.93
N ASN A 798 -32.79 -2.00 24.83
CA ASN A 798 -33.69 -2.88 24.08
C ASN A 798 -33.32 -3.08 22.61
N ASP A 799 -32.20 -2.49 22.16
CA ASP A 799 -31.63 -2.74 20.84
C ASP A 799 -30.12 -2.63 20.89
N MET A 800 -29.47 -3.54 20.17
CA MET A 800 -28.02 -3.60 20.02
C MET A 800 -27.69 -3.71 18.53
N ALA A 801 -27.11 -2.68 17.97
CA ALA A 801 -26.74 -2.61 16.55
C ALA A 801 -25.27 -2.18 16.38
N ASP A 802 -24.67 -2.54 15.25
CA ASP A 802 -23.26 -2.23 14.97
C ASP A 802 -22.97 -0.70 14.94
N ASN A 803 -23.94 0.10 14.54
CA ASN A 803 -23.81 1.55 14.40
C ASN A 803 -24.48 2.36 15.52
N GLY A 804 -24.96 1.68 16.58
CA GLY A 804 -25.56 2.29 17.76
C GLY A 804 -26.51 1.37 18.48
N THR A 805 -26.78 1.68 19.74
CA THR A 805 -27.74 0.95 20.58
C THR A 805 -28.89 1.84 20.98
N SER A 806 -30.05 1.24 21.25
CA SER A 806 -31.24 1.95 21.71
C SER A 806 -31.51 1.65 23.18
N CYS A 807 -31.96 2.69 23.91
CA CYS A 807 -32.43 2.61 25.28
C CYS A 807 -33.78 3.33 25.37
N SER A 808 -34.83 2.76 24.78
CA SER A 808 -36.12 3.39 24.64
C SER A 808 -37.29 2.54 25.15
N GLY A 809 -37.04 1.27 25.53
CA GLY A 809 -38.08 0.38 26.04
C GLY A 809 -38.44 0.64 27.50
N GLU A 810 -39.69 0.89 27.78
CA GLU A 810 -40.22 0.95 29.16
C GLU A 810 -40.58 -0.44 29.68
N ASP A 811 -40.77 -1.42 28.79
CA ASP A 811 -41.16 -2.78 29.10
C ASP A 811 -39.91 -3.69 29.19
N GLN A 812 -39.75 -4.35 30.32
CA GLN A 812 -38.71 -5.35 30.55
C GLN A 812 -38.71 -6.50 29.51
N LEU A 813 -39.90 -6.83 28.97
CA LEU A 813 -40.02 -7.90 27.95
C LEU A 813 -39.29 -7.58 26.64
N THR A 814 -38.99 -6.31 26.38
CA THR A 814 -38.24 -5.88 25.20
C THR A 814 -36.77 -5.69 25.49
N ALA A 815 -36.33 -5.84 26.75
CA ALA A 815 -34.98 -5.57 27.18
C ALA A 815 -34.01 -6.71 26.83
N TRP A 816 -32.79 -6.36 26.46
CA TRP A 816 -31.71 -7.32 26.27
C TRP A 816 -31.18 -7.82 27.61
N VAL A 817 -30.78 -9.09 27.64
CA VAL A 817 -30.13 -9.71 28.80
C VAL A 817 -28.64 -9.62 28.63
N PHE A 818 -27.95 -9.11 29.64
CA PHE A 818 -26.51 -8.95 29.68
C PHE A 818 -25.89 -9.80 30.77
N LYS A 819 -24.88 -10.61 30.46
CA LYS A 819 -24.04 -11.28 31.44
C LYS A 819 -22.88 -10.39 31.85
N ALA A 820 -22.74 -10.08 33.11
CA ALA A 820 -21.62 -9.32 33.67
C ALA A 820 -20.44 -10.24 33.95
N ASN A 821 -19.26 -9.92 33.38
CA ASN A 821 -18.02 -10.65 33.56
C ASN A 821 -16.98 -9.74 34.23
N TYR A 822 -16.34 -10.18 35.29
CA TYR A 822 -15.48 -9.38 36.15
C TYR A 822 -14.01 -9.67 35.91
N LEU A 823 -13.22 -8.68 35.48
CA LEU A 823 -11.80 -8.82 35.21
C LEU A 823 -10.93 -8.58 36.45
N ASP A 824 -9.68 -9.00 36.39
CA ASP A 824 -8.74 -8.87 37.51
C ASP A 824 -8.26 -7.44 37.78
N ASP A 825 -8.42 -6.56 36.81
CA ASP A 825 -8.14 -5.13 36.94
C ASP A 825 -9.30 -4.33 37.57
N GLY A 826 -10.37 -5.01 37.97
CA GLY A 826 -11.57 -4.43 38.57
C GLY A 826 -12.56 -3.87 37.58
N THR A 827 -12.30 -3.99 36.26
CA THR A 827 -13.30 -3.62 35.23
C THR A 827 -14.27 -4.75 34.97
N VAL A 828 -15.42 -4.42 34.39
CA VAL A 828 -16.49 -5.36 34.04
C VAL A 828 -16.80 -5.22 32.54
N TYR A 829 -17.04 -6.34 31.89
CA TYR A 829 -17.61 -6.33 30.54
C TYR A 829 -18.93 -7.07 30.49
N PHE A 830 -19.77 -6.71 29.57
CA PHE A 830 -21.10 -7.26 29.39
C PHE A 830 -21.23 -7.98 28.07
N THR A 831 -21.78 -9.21 28.09
CA THR A 831 -22.05 -9.99 26.88
C THR A 831 -23.55 -10.27 26.76
N THR A 832 -24.08 -10.23 25.53
CA THR A 832 -25.44 -10.71 25.21
C THR A 832 -25.46 -12.22 25.04
N GLN A 833 -26.63 -12.81 24.87
CA GLN A 833 -26.77 -14.25 24.56
C GLN A 833 -26.15 -14.62 23.22
N ASP A 834 -26.13 -13.68 22.27
CA ASP A 834 -25.55 -13.87 20.94
C ASP A 834 -24.03 -13.60 20.92
N GLY A 835 -23.41 -13.36 22.08
CA GLY A 835 -21.96 -13.15 22.21
C GLY A 835 -21.48 -11.74 21.88
N LEU A 836 -22.38 -10.79 21.69
CA LEU A 836 -22.02 -9.39 21.44
C LEU A 836 -21.62 -8.70 22.77
N TYR A 837 -20.76 -7.71 22.67
CA TYR A 837 -20.24 -6.94 23.81
C TYR A 837 -20.88 -5.53 23.85
N LEU A 838 -21.22 -5.06 25.04
CA LEU A 838 -21.61 -3.65 25.26
C LEU A 838 -20.34 -2.80 25.18
N ALA A 839 -20.09 -2.15 24.06
CA ALA A 839 -18.86 -1.44 23.74
C ALA A 839 -19.12 0.03 23.42
N MET A 840 -18.05 0.83 23.42
CA MET A 840 -18.05 2.21 22.94
C MET A 840 -17.26 2.31 21.63
N ASP A 841 -17.81 2.87 20.60
CA ASP A 841 -17.04 3.30 19.43
C ASP A 841 -16.24 4.55 19.80
N VAL A 842 -14.93 4.45 19.77
CA VAL A 842 -14.01 5.53 20.20
C VAL A 842 -14.01 6.73 19.24
N ASN A 843 -14.51 6.58 18.03
CA ASN A 843 -14.56 7.64 17.03
C ASN A 843 -15.86 8.44 17.09
N SER A 844 -16.99 7.75 17.21
CA SER A 844 -18.32 8.36 17.26
C SER A 844 -18.82 8.62 18.68
N TYR A 845 -18.21 7.98 19.68
CA TYR A 845 -18.66 7.93 21.09
C TYR A 845 -20.04 7.28 21.27
N ASN A 846 -20.55 6.59 20.28
CA ASN A 846 -21.78 5.81 20.40
C ASN A 846 -21.53 4.54 21.22
N ILE A 847 -22.54 4.09 21.94
CA ILE A 847 -22.54 2.75 22.51
C ILE A 847 -23.04 1.80 21.42
N VAL A 848 -22.31 0.74 21.19
CA VAL A 848 -22.51 -0.19 20.07
C VAL A 848 -22.43 -1.64 20.50
N ALA A 849 -22.94 -2.52 19.66
CA ALA A 849 -22.75 -3.97 19.80
C ALA A 849 -21.37 -4.36 19.25
N GLY A 850 -20.39 -4.52 20.13
CA GLY A 850 -19.06 -4.96 19.74
C GLY A 850 -19.02 -6.45 19.44
N LYS A 851 -18.29 -6.87 18.40
CA LYS A 851 -18.08 -8.28 18.04
C LYS A 851 -16.89 -8.89 18.81
N GLU A 852 -16.03 -8.05 19.41
CA GLU A 852 -14.83 -8.46 20.13
C GLU A 852 -14.68 -7.79 21.49
N LEU A 853 -14.02 -8.50 22.41
CA LEU A 853 -13.67 -7.93 23.71
C LEU A 853 -12.38 -7.10 23.58
N VAL A 854 -12.56 -5.81 23.43
CA VAL A 854 -11.49 -4.80 23.44
C VAL A 854 -11.62 -3.90 24.66
N SER A 855 -10.60 -3.08 24.96
CA SER A 855 -10.67 -2.16 26.12
C SER A 855 -11.88 -1.22 26.08
N ALA A 856 -12.37 -0.87 24.88
CA ALA A 856 -13.58 -0.07 24.68
C ALA A 856 -14.89 -0.80 25.10
N ALA A 857 -14.86 -2.12 25.25
CA ALA A 857 -15.96 -2.95 25.75
C ALA A 857 -15.90 -3.20 27.27
N THR A 858 -14.87 -2.68 27.97
CA THR A 858 -14.76 -2.80 29.42
C THR A 858 -15.23 -1.54 30.14
N TRP A 859 -15.77 -1.73 31.34
CA TRP A 859 -16.39 -0.66 32.12
C TRP A 859 -15.91 -0.65 33.57
N GLY A 860 -15.44 0.49 34.02
CA GLY A 860 -15.30 0.78 35.44
C GLY A 860 -16.66 1.16 36.03
N ILE A 861 -17.16 0.40 37.00
CA ILE A 861 -18.50 0.59 37.54
C ILE A 861 -18.44 1.07 38.98
N ARG A 862 -19.15 2.14 39.28
CA ARG A 862 -19.19 2.70 40.64
C ARG A 862 -20.62 2.89 41.10
N ALA A 863 -20.93 2.39 42.32
CA ALA A 863 -22.19 2.64 43.01
C ALA A 863 -22.32 4.12 43.39
N VAL A 864 -23.48 4.70 43.08
CA VAL A 864 -23.82 6.07 43.45
C VAL A 864 -24.55 6.03 44.80
N GLU A 865 -24.01 6.69 45.82
CA GLU A 865 -24.75 6.91 47.05
C GLU A 865 -25.96 7.79 46.76
N LEU A 866 -27.13 7.21 46.80
CA LEU A 866 -28.35 7.99 46.93
C LEU A 866 -28.37 8.49 48.37
N ASN A 867 -27.86 9.71 48.60
CA ASN A 867 -28.16 10.37 49.87
C ASN A 867 -29.69 10.42 49.98
N ASN A 868 -30.28 9.65 50.91
CA ASN A 868 -31.70 9.70 51.21
C ASN A 868 -32.09 11.08 51.78
N THR A 869 -31.18 12.04 51.73
CA THR A 869 -31.32 13.43 52.11
C THR A 869 -31.05 14.39 50.94
N ALA A 870 -31.23 13.99 49.68
CA ALA A 870 -31.22 14.96 48.59
C ALA A 870 -32.54 15.75 48.68
N ILE A 871 -32.52 16.80 49.47
CA ILE A 871 -33.40 17.94 49.35
C ILE A 871 -32.95 18.60 48.06
N GLU A 872 -33.74 18.47 46.99
CA GLU A 872 -33.56 19.33 45.84
C GLU A 872 -33.92 20.75 46.28
N GLU A 873 -32.93 21.64 46.39
CA GLU A 873 -33.16 23.06 46.41
C GLU A 873 -33.69 23.47 45.05
N VAL A 874 -34.96 23.61 44.93
CA VAL A 874 -35.59 24.24 43.74
C VAL A 874 -35.64 25.74 44.07
N GLU A 875 -34.76 26.52 43.44
CA GLU A 875 -34.97 27.96 43.32
C GLU A 875 -36.15 28.15 42.35
N PHE A 876 -37.26 28.62 42.88
CA PHE A 876 -38.35 29.08 42.05
C PHE A 876 -38.00 30.47 41.51
N GLU A 877 -37.55 30.57 40.26
CA GLU A 877 -37.72 31.79 39.49
C GLU A 877 -39.21 31.89 39.17
N ALA A 878 -39.85 32.94 39.70
CA ALA A 878 -41.26 33.25 39.48
C ALA A 878 -41.42 33.75 38.05
N GLU A 879 -41.75 32.86 37.12
CA GLU A 879 -42.46 33.22 35.89
C GLU A 879 -43.86 32.63 35.92
N ASN A 880 -44.80 33.52 35.75
CA ASN A 880 -46.26 33.37 35.84
C ASN A 880 -46.79 32.17 35.02
N GLU A 881 -47.23 31.12 35.72
CA GLU A 881 -48.41 30.35 35.39
C GLU A 881 -49.02 29.74 36.67
N GLU A 882 -50.28 30.05 37.00
CA GLU A 882 -51.00 29.54 38.16
C GLU A 882 -51.17 28.02 38.07
N VAL A 883 -50.20 27.24 38.48
CA VAL A 883 -50.37 25.83 38.89
C VAL A 883 -50.50 25.83 40.41
N LYS A 884 -51.70 25.62 40.95
CA LYS A 884 -51.94 25.43 42.38
C LYS A 884 -51.17 24.19 42.84
N SER A 885 -49.95 24.37 43.37
CA SER A 885 -49.13 23.32 43.96
C SER A 885 -49.73 22.98 45.33
N GLU A 886 -50.19 21.74 45.51
CA GLU A 886 -50.63 21.27 46.83
C GLU A 886 -49.39 20.98 47.71
N ILE A 887 -49.33 21.68 48.85
CA ILE A 887 -48.25 21.56 49.85
C ILE A 887 -48.75 20.83 51.07
N TYR A 888 -48.02 19.80 51.47
CA TYR A 888 -48.36 19.00 52.70
C TYR A 888 -47.17 19.02 53.66
N ASP A 889 -47.43 19.02 54.95
CA ASP A 889 -46.40 18.78 55.97
C ASP A 889 -45.90 17.31 55.94
N LEU A 890 -44.86 17.00 56.68
CA LEU A 890 -44.29 15.64 56.75
C LEU A 890 -45.26 14.62 57.39
N THR A 891 -46.37 15.05 57.98
CA THR A 891 -47.46 14.19 58.50
C THR A 891 -48.60 13.96 57.51
N GLY A 892 -48.52 14.57 56.31
CA GLY A 892 -49.50 14.45 55.26
C GLY A 892 -50.68 15.43 55.35
N ARG A 893 -50.63 16.49 56.17
CA ARG A 893 -51.66 17.54 56.22
C ARG A 893 -51.35 18.62 55.18
N LYS A 894 -52.36 19.05 54.47
CA LYS A 894 -52.30 20.16 53.52
C LYS A 894 -51.99 21.46 54.26
N VAL A 895 -51.02 22.20 53.80
CA VAL A 895 -50.58 23.47 54.37
C VAL A 895 -50.81 24.59 53.36
N GLU A 896 -51.69 25.56 53.73
CA GLU A 896 -52.05 26.69 52.82
C GLU A 896 -51.03 27.83 52.90
N ASN A 897 -50.26 27.97 53.99
CA ASN A 897 -49.24 28.99 54.20
C ASN A 897 -48.00 28.35 54.82
N PRO A 898 -47.10 27.72 54.03
CA PRO A 898 -45.96 27.07 54.59
C PRO A 898 -44.96 28.12 55.15
N THR A 899 -44.49 27.86 56.33
CA THR A 899 -43.39 28.58 56.98
C THR A 899 -42.06 27.84 56.67
N LYS A 900 -40.94 28.47 56.99
CA LYS A 900 -39.63 27.81 56.84
C LYS A 900 -39.63 26.41 57.45
N GLY A 901 -39.42 25.39 56.59
CA GLY A 901 -39.45 24.00 57.01
C GLY A 901 -39.53 23.01 55.86
N MET A 902 -39.61 21.73 56.24
CA MET A 902 -39.73 20.64 55.28
C MET A 902 -41.17 20.30 54.96
N TYR A 903 -41.54 20.23 53.68
CA TYR A 903 -42.88 19.94 53.18
C TYR A 903 -42.84 18.95 52.03
N ILE A 904 -43.96 18.37 51.69
CA ILE A 904 -44.18 17.57 50.47
C ILE A 904 -44.96 18.44 49.48
N VAL A 905 -44.32 18.78 48.36
CA VAL A 905 -44.96 19.57 47.30
C VAL A 905 -45.00 18.69 46.04
N ASN A 906 -46.20 18.42 45.51
CA ASN A 906 -46.41 17.54 44.35
C ASN A 906 -45.71 16.17 44.52
N GLY A 907 -45.80 15.58 45.74
CA GLY A 907 -45.25 14.26 46.04
C GLY A 907 -43.76 14.23 46.33
N LYS A 908 -43.04 15.37 46.30
CA LYS A 908 -41.62 15.47 46.59
C LYS A 908 -41.35 16.23 47.92
N LYS A 909 -40.33 15.81 48.69
CA LYS A 909 -39.91 16.53 49.86
C LYS A 909 -39.14 17.79 49.47
N VAL A 910 -39.62 18.95 49.87
CA VAL A 910 -39.07 20.28 49.55
C VAL A 910 -38.83 21.05 50.85
N PHE A 911 -37.72 21.76 50.97
CA PHE A 911 -37.44 22.65 52.08
C PHE A 911 -37.81 24.09 51.66
N ILE A 912 -38.81 24.69 52.30
CA ILE A 912 -39.19 26.06 52.08
C ILE A 912 -38.34 26.93 53.04
N LYS A 913 -37.57 27.88 52.50
CA LYS A 913 -36.67 28.77 53.25
C LYS A 913 -37.39 29.86 54.01
#